data_a6516e667611470f6f6bef079cae74cc
#
_entry.id   a6516e667611470f6f6bef079cae74cc
#
_cell.length_a   1.000
_cell.length_b   1.000
_cell.length_c   1.000
_cell.angle_alpha   90.00
_cell.angle_beta   90.00
_cell.angle_gamma   90.00
#
_symmetry.space_group_name_H-M   'P 1'
#
loop_
_entity.id
_entity.type
_entity.pdbx_description
1 polymer ?
#
loop_
_entity_poly.entity_id
_entity_poly.type
_entity_poly.pdbx_seq_one_letter_code
_entity_poly.pdbx_strand_id
1 'polypeptide(L)'
;MKLKRISAFLLAVATAFTVAGCTGDTTSSENKNESTDNSSVTSSVTSDVNSGDNNNTGSQTLFEFGQVAMGGGGFVSGVFATKEEGLYYARTDVGGAYRFDKSLDRWVSVSYDISEEDRGLLGIEALAFAENEPNKLYLLAGTEYFSNGKSCLLISDDYGKTFTRTELTDLIKVHGNGMGRGNGERIALDPKNSDIIYIGGRTGGMIKSTDGGKTFTALDMGTKTETANSNGICSIVIDSASGDIYAAISRKNEDNLYKSSDGGNSWTAVAGAPKDMMIQRMKWSNGKLLIVYASEEGPWNNDRVKGGIQIYDPAANTFTDISPAKKGFGDVVVHPEDANKMVACTENLYVPQPNGAYGDEFYVTTDGGKSWKLLNNVMTMSDGGIPWINSSSIHWCSSMCIDPNAPDKIKVVSGNGIFACDNIWSDKPEFYFNSKGIEETVPYELVSIVDGPLVSVIGDYDGFCQPDATTFGNVHNSIAGSMTSIAVARKNPDVWVKCGGDESNPGFWYTEDAGKTWVNVKVSPLESKKRAYKGAVAVSADGKTFYWAPENGMGFIYYTTDKGMSWTKSEGGMATSFISADPVNPDYVYATSSGNFYMSSDGGKTFKPNRELSVFTATRPIVTPDTEGRIYYAAMGLQISDDHGETFNRVDSVSSCLSVGIGKGKDENSPYVIYIWGKPKGEEELGLYWSEDEGKTWSRINDELHQFGGPGNGGFVHGDFNTYGRVYMSTVGMGIVYGDVKQ
;
A
#
# COMPACT_ATOMS: atom_id res chain seq x y z
N MET A 1 -27.31 -27.13 11.84
CA MET A 1 -26.43 -26.12 12.46
C MET A 1 -25.99 -25.22 11.32
N LYS A 2 -26.54 -23.97 11.24
CA LYS A 2 -26.24 -23.05 10.14
C LYS A 2 -24.94 -22.29 10.52
N LEU A 3 -23.85 -22.56 9.80
CA LEU A 3 -22.65 -21.74 9.87
C LEU A 3 -22.99 -20.34 9.32
N LYS A 4 -22.87 -19.33 10.17
CA LYS A 4 -22.90 -17.93 9.74
C LYS A 4 -21.62 -17.66 8.95
N ARG A 5 -21.76 -17.30 7.69
CA ARG A 5 -20.68 -16.78 6.86
C ARG A 5 -20.20 -15.45 7.48
N ILE A 6 -18.94 -15.38 7.81
CA ILE A 6 -18.27 -14.15 8.19
C ILE A 6 -17.94 -13.43 6.87
N SER A 7 -18.69 -12.40 6.55
CA SER A 7 -18.37 -11.50 5.45
C SER A 7 -17.36 -10.48 5.98
N ALA A 8 -16.12 -10.57 5.57
CA ALA A 8 -15.15 -9.50 5.73
C ALA A 8 -15.50 -8.39 4.73
N PHE A 9 -16.16 -7.34 5.20
CA PHE A 9 -16.34 -6.09 4.45
C PHE A 9 -15.10 -5.24 4.67
N LEU A 10 -14.20 -5.22 3.73
CA LEU A 10 -13.13 -4.22 3.62
C LEU A 10 -13.75 -2.98 2.96
N LEU A 11 -14.14 -2.03 3.77
CA LEU A 11 -14.47 -0.69 3.30
C LEU A 11 -13.20 0.15 3.44
N ALA A 12 -12.50 0.38 2.34
CA ALA A 12 -11.48 1.42 2.27
C ALA A 12 -12.18 2.78 2.46
N VAL A 13 -12.16 3.29 3.68
CA VAL A 13 -12.63 4.64 3.95
C VAL A 13 -11.52 5.60 3.56
N ALA A 14 -11.62 6.13 2.33
CA ALA A 14 -10.90 7.34 1.98
C ALA A 14 -11.48 8.48 2.83
N THR A 15 -10.76 8.94 3.84
CA THR A 15 -11.03 10.21 4.50
C THR A 15 -10.70 11.32 3.51
N ALA A 16 -11.66 11.69 2.69
CA ALA A 16 -11.58 12.89 1.87
C ALA A 16 -11.64 14.10 2.79
N PHE A 17 -10.52 14.78 3.00
CA PHE A 17 -10.49 16.11 3.54
C PHE A 17 -11.02 17.08 2.48
N THR A 18 -12.30 17.43 2.56
CA THR A 18 -12.86 18.53 1.80
C THR A 18 -12.37 19.85 2.39
N VAL A 19 -11.48 20.51 1.67
CA VAL A 19 -11.18 21.93 1.90
C VAL A 19 -12.38 22.72 1.40
N ALA A 20 -13.16 23.28 2.31
CA ALA A 20 -14.21 24.24 1.98
C ALA A 20 -13.55 25.57 1.60
N GLY A 21 -13.49 25.87 0.31
CA GLY A 21 -13.15 27.19 -0.20
C GLY A 21 -14.36 28.12 -0.07
N CYS A 22 -14.20 29.22 0.65
CA CYS A 22 -15.17 30.31 0.68
C CYS A 22 -15.22 31.00 -0.69
N THR A 23 -16.40 30.97 -1.32
CA THR A 23 -16.73 31.81 -2.46
C THR A 23 -17.16 33.20 -1.97
N GLY A 24 -16.41 34.21 -2.34
CA GLY A 24 -16.83 35.59 -2.26
C GLY A 24 -17.17 36.10 -3.66
N ASP A 25 -18.43 36.42 -3.87
CA ASP A 25 -18.93 37.12 -5.05
C ASP A 25 -18.36 38.52 -5.16
N THR A 26 -17.82 38.90 -6.34
CA THR A 26 -17.94 40.27 -6.84
C THR A 26 -18.01 40.28 -8.36
N THR A 27 -18.99 40.99 -8.83
CA THR A 27 -19.49 41.17 -10.19
C THR A 27 -18.62 42.03 -11.10
N SER A 28 -18.71 41.70 -12.40
CA SER A 28 -18.71 42.54 -13.61
C SER A 28 -17.39 43.19 -14.07
N SER A 29 -16.94 42.95 -15.28
CA SER A 29 -17.39 43.59 -16.54
C SER A 29 -16.56 43.08 -17.73
N GLU A 30 -17.21 43.03 -18.85
CA GLU A 30 -16.72 42.66 -20.18
C GLU A 30 -15.56 43.54 -20.68
N ASN A 31 -14.57 42.94 -21.39
CA ASN A 31 -14.26 43.46 -22.73
C ASN A 31 -13.44 42.44 -23.55
N LYS A 32 -13.87 42.29 -24.79
CA LYS A 32 -13.24 41.55 -25.88
C LYS A 32 -11.93 42.21 -26.32
N ASN A 33 -10.94 41.40 -26.68
CA ASN A 33 -10.30 41.52 -28.00
C ASN A 33 -9.40 40.32 -28.31
N GLU A 34 -9.52 39.86 -29.52
CA GLU A 34 -8.72 38.83 -30.19
C GLU A 34 -7.25 39.24 -30.33
N SER A 35 -6.33 38.29 -30.21
CA SER A 35 -5.32 38.06 -31.24
C SER A 35 -4.54 36.78 -30.95
N THR A 36 -4.46 35.96 -31.97
CA THR A 36 -3.59 34.80 -32.20
C THR A 36 -2.14 35.09 -31.85
N ASP A 37 -1.50 34.13 -31.12
CA ASP A 37 -0.21 33.59 -31.57
C ASP A 37 0.12 32.27 -30.87
N ASN A 38 0.47 31.30 -31.71
CA ASN A 38 1.01 30.01 -31.37
C ASN A 38 2.46 30.16 -30.89
N SER A 39 2.78 29.71 -29.72
CA SER A 39 4.13 29.27 -29.39
C SER A 39 4.12 28.14 -28.35
N SER A 40 4.37 26.95 -28.85
CA SER A 40 4.72 25.77 -28.08
C SER A 40 6.00 26.02 -27.27
N VAL A 41 5.90 25.96 -25.96
CA VAL A 41 7.08 25.89 -25.10
C VAL A 41 7.21 24.44 -24.61
N THR A 42 8.02 23.68 -25.34
CA THR A 42 8.60 22.43 -24.88
C THR A 42 9.77 22.75 -23.97
N SER A 43 9.63 22.55 -22.69
CA SER A 43 10.75 22.51 -21.77
C SER A 43 11.30 21.09 -21.68
N SER A 44 12.21 20.73 -22.57
CA SER A 44 13.06 19.57 -22.44
C SER A 44 14.27 19.95 -21.56
N VAL A 45 14.35 19.41 -20.36
CA VAL A 45 15.58 19.41 -19.59
C VAL A 45 16.35 18.15 -19.99
N THR A 46 17.27 18.30 -20.95
CA THR A 46 18.32 17.33 -21.23
C THR A 46 19.50 17.65 -20.32
N SER A 47 19.82 16.77 -19.39
CA SER A 47 21.10 16.79 -18.69
C SER A 47 22.11 15.98 -19.50
N ASP A 48 22.94 16.65 -20.28
CA ASP A 48 24.16 16.10 -20.86
C ASP A 48 25.14 15.77 -19.74
N VAL A 49 25.48 14.51 -19.58
CA VAL A 49 26.58 14.07 -18.74
C VAL A 49 27.86 14.13 -19.58
N ASN A 50 28.57 15.24 -19.50
CA ASN A 50 29.92 15.36 -20.00
C ASN A 50 30.92 14.92 -18.89
N SER A 51 31.75 13.94 -19.20
CA SER A 51 32.88 13.53 -18.39
C SER A 51 33.93 14.64 -18.32
N GLY A 52 34.04 15.23 -17.17
CA GLY A 52 35.09 16.19 -16.84
C GLY A 52 35.16 16.35 -15.33
N ASP A 53 36.33 16.01 -14.78
CA ASP A 53 36.67 16.24 -13.37
C ASP A 53 36.23 17.63 -12.87
N ASN A 54 35.24 17.62 -11.99
CA ASN A 54 35.02 18.72 -11.09
C ASN A 54 34.49 18.19 -9.77
N ASN A 55 35.23 18.42 -8.71
CA ASN A 55 34.84 18.30 -7.32
C ASN A 55 33.49 18.97 -7.07
N ASN A 56 32.41 18.25 -7.28
CA ASN A 56 31.14 18.57 -6.72
C ASN A 56 30.87 17.51 -5.64
N THR A 57 31.11 17.88 -4.39
CA THR A 57 30.72 17.14 -3.21
C THR A 57 29.20 17.14 -3.17
N GLY A 58 28.57 16.22 -3.94
CA GLY A 58 27.19 15.81 -3.70
C GLY A 58 27.16 15.35 -2.24
N SER A 59 26.35 15.99 -1.43
CA SER A 59 26.10 15.62 -0.05
C SER A 59 25.67 14.14 -0.04
N GLN A 60 26.58 13.23 0.34
CA GLN A 60 26.17 11.87 0.64
C GLN A 60 25.19 11.97 1.80
N THR A 61 23.98 11.46 1.60
CA THR A 61 23.02 11.33 2.69
C THR A 61 23.69 10.67 3.88
N LEU A 62 23.60 11.32 5.03
CA LEU A 62 24.14 10.78 6.29
C LEU A 62 23.37 9.56 6.79
N PHE A 63 22.32 9.14 6.09
CA PHE A 63 21.39 8.08 6.50
C PHE A 63 21.38 6.91 5.54
N GLU A 64 21.16 5.72 6.10
CA GLU A 64 20.78 4.51 5.38
C GLU A 64 19.32 4.20 5.65
N PHE A 65 18.59 3.79 4.61
CA PHE A 65 17.15 3.57 4.72
C PHE A 65 16.79 2.09 4.63
N GLY A 66 15.72 1.73 5.33
CA GLY A 66 15.12 0.40 5.29
C GLY A 66 13.64 0.46 5.61
N GLN A 67 13.01 -0.70 5.59
CA GLN A 67 11.62 -0.89 6.02
C GLN A 67 11.61 -1.78 7.26
N VAL A 68 10.74 -1.46 8.22
CA VAL A 68 10.54 -2.28 9.42
C VAL A 68 10.05 -3.66 9.00
N ALA A 69 10.76 -4.69 9.40
CA ALA A 69 10.56 -6.06 8.94
C ALA A 69 9.23 -6.66 9.44
N MET A 70 8.20 -6.61 8.61
CA MET A 70 6.92 -7.32 8.83
C MET A 70 6.85 -8.55 7.93
N GLY A 71 7.32 -8.44 6.70
CA GLY A 71 7.40 -9.52 5.72
C GLY A 71 6.05 -9.84 5.09
N GLY A 72 5.49 -8.92 4.31
CA GLY A 72 4.19 -9.07 3.66
C GLY A 72 3.11 -8.24 4.35
N GLY A 73 1.88 -8.71 4.31
CA GLY A 73 0.73 -8.10 4.99
C GLY A 73 -0.21 -7.33 4.06
N GLY A 74 -0.04 -7.40 2.73
CA GLY A 74 -0.95 -6.79 1.78
C GLY A 74 -0.94 -7.44 0.41
N PHE A 75 -1.72 -6.89 -0.50
CA PHE A 75 -2.01 -7.50 -1.79
C PHE A 75 -0.92 -7.22 -2.83
N VAL A 76 -0.12 -8.25 -3.11
CA VAL A 76 0.71 -8.28 -4.31
C VAL A 76 -0.18 -8.68 -5.48
N SER A 77 -0.38 -7.75 -6.42
CA SER A 77 -1.34 -7.89 -7.52
C SER A 77 -0.74 -8.48 -8.82
N GLY A 78 0.58 -8.62 -8.89
CA GLY A 78 1.27 -9.27 -10.01
C GLY A 78 2.67 -9.74 -9.67
N VAL A 79 3.10 -10.91 -10.20
CA VAL A 79 4.47 -11.45 -10.08
C VAL A 79 4.94 -12.01 -11.42
N PHE A 80 6.21 -11.72 -11.77
CA PHE A 80 6.75 -11.95 -13.10
C PHE A 80 8.18 -12.51 -12.99
N ALA A 81 8.46 -13.58 -13.72
CA ALA A 81 9.79 -14.11 -13.92
C ALA A 81 10.37 -13.61 -15.24
N THR A 82 11.64 -13.26 -15.26
CA THR A 82 12.35 -12.88 -16.48
C THR A 82 13.22 -14.03 -17.01
N LYS A 83 13.79 -13.88 -18.22
CA LYS A 83 14.79 -14.83 -18.76
C LYS A 83 16.15 -14.71 -18.07
N GLU A 84 16.40 -13.64 -17.30
CA GLU A 84 17.60 -13.49 -16.49
C GLU A 84 17.43 -14.30 -15.19
N GLU A 85 18.40 -15.19 -14.92
CA GLU A 85 18.32 -16.12 -13.80
C GLU A 85 18.20 -15.40 -12.44
N GLY A 86 17.14 -15.69 -11.72
CA GLY A 86 16.89 -15.15 -10.39
C GLY A 86 16.34 -13.72 -10.37
N LEU A 87 16.06 -13.13 -11.54
CA LEU A 87 15.42 -11.83 -11.64
C LEU A 87 13.89 -11.98 -11.75
N TYR A 88 13.18 -11.45 -10.74
CA TYR A 88 11.73 -11.36 -10.72
C TYR A 88 11.29 -9.94 -10.41
N TYR A 89 10.12 -9.57 -10.92
CA TYR A 89 9.44 -8.33 -10.57
C TYR A 89 8.09 -8.62 -9.94
N ALA A 90 7.63 -7.72 -9.08
CA ALA A 90 6.30 -7.76 -8.49
C ALA A 90 5.70 -6.35 -8.43
N ARG A 91 4.36 -6.28 -8.50
CA ARG A 91 3.61 -5.05 -8.33
C ARG A 91 2.56 -5.21 -7.24
N THR A 92 2.28 -4.12 -6.53
CA THR A 92 1.27 -4.07 -5.47
C THR A 92 0.22 -3.02 -5.78
N ASP A 93 -0.86 -3.02 -5.04
CA ASP A 93 -1.97 -2.11 -5.26
C ASP A 93 -1.78 -0.73 -4.60
N VAL A 94 -0.95 -0.61 -3.54
CA VAL A 94 -0.67 0.66 -2.84
C VAL A 94 0.78 0.82 -2.36
N GLY A 95 1.62 -0.20 -2.50
CA GLY A 95 3.00 -0.26 -1.97
C GLY A 95 4.09 -0.16 -3.05
N GLY A 96 3.75 0.20 -4.28
CA GLY A 96 4.72 0.33 -5.38
C GLY A 96 5.05 -1.00 -6.06
N ALA A 97 6.24 -1.08 -6.62
CA ALA A 97 6.78 -2.27 -7.28
C ALA A 97 8.08 -2.74 -6.62
N TYR A 98 8.39 -4.00 -6.85
CA TYR A 98 9.54 -4.67 -6.24
C TYR A 98 10.32 -5.46 -7.28
N ARG A 99 11.63 -5.56 -7.03
CA ARG A 99 12.55 -6.46 -7.73
C ARG A 99 13.13 -7.45 -6.72
N PHE A 100 13.20 -8.74 -7.08
CA PHE A 100 13.88 -9.73 -6.26
C PHE A 100 15.39 -9.59 -6.43
N ASP A 101 16.11 -9.45 -5.34
CA ASP A 101 17.57 -9.42 -5.30
C ASP A 101 18.09 -10.77 -4.83
N LYS A 102 18.66 -11.55 -5.78
CA LYS A 102 19.18 -12.88 -5.53
C LYS A 102 20.34 -12.88 -4.53
N SER A 103 21.14 -11.80 -4.49
CA SER A 103 22.30 -11.70 -3.58
C SER A 103 21.88 -11.49 -2.13
N LEU A 104 20.74 -10.85 -1.91
CA LEU A 104 20.17 -10.56 -0.60
C LEU A 104 19.08 -11.58 -0.20
N ASP A 105 18.69 -12.47 -1.12
CA ASP A 105 17.54 -13.38 -0.97
C ASP A 105 16.28 -12.69 -0.46
N ARG A 106 15.98 -11.52 -1.05
CA ARG A 106 14.82 -10.70 -0.68
C ARG A 106 14.32 -9.82 -1.81
N TRP A 107 13.10 -9.37 -1.69
CA TRP A 107 12.55 -8.32 -2.53
C TRP A 107 13.08 -6.94 -2.10
N VAL A 108 13.28 -6.06 -3.06
CA VAL A 108 13.70 -4.67 -2.86
C VAL A 108 12.72 -3.78 -3.60
N SER A 109 12.18 -2.78 -2.92
CA SER A 109 11.30 -1.80 -3.56
C SER A 109 12.06 -1.00 -4.62
N VAL A 110 11.39 -0.72 -5.72
CA VAL A 110 11.87 0.15 -6.81
C VAL A 110 11.05 1.45 -6.90
N SER A 111 10.33 1.82 -5.84
CA SER A 111 9.40 2.97 -5.82
C SER A 111 9.70 3.96 -4.69
N TYR A 112 10.93 3.99 -4.18
CA TYR A 112 11.30 4.90 -3.10
C TYR A 112 11.39 6.37 -3.52
N ASP A 113 11.57 6.65 -4.82
CA ASP A 113 11.68 8.00 -5.41
C ASP A 113 10.33 8.73 -5.56
N ILE A 114 9.21 8.08 -5.25
CA ILE A 114 7.89 8.69 -5.36
C ILE A 114 7.70 9.74 -4.27
N SER A 115 7.45 11.00 -4.67
CA SER A 115 7.25 12.14 -3.77
C SER A 115 5.87 12.08 -3.06
N GLU A 116 5.70 12.93 -2.03
CA GLU A 116 4.40 13.07 -1.35
C GLU A 116 3.29 13.55 -2.31
N GLU A 117 3.60 14.48 -3.21
CA GLU A 117 2.65 14.98 -4.21
C GLU A 117 2.20 13.85 -5.16
N ASP A 118 3.11 12.97 -5.53
CA ASP A 118 2.90 11.87 -6.47
C ASP A 118 2.54 10.53 -5.80
N ARG A 119 2.21 10.52 -4.49
CA ARG A 119 1.93 9.29 -3.73
C ARG A 119 0.91 8.35 -4.37
N GLY A 120 0.02 8.86 -5.22
CA GLY A 120 -0.92 8.06 -6.00
C GLY A 120 -0.25 7.10 -6.97
N LEU A 121 1.00 7.39 -7.39
CA LEU A 121 1.79 6.52 -8.28
C LEU A 121 2.36 5.28 -7.56
N LEU A 122 2.16 5.13 -6.26
CA LEU A 122 2.44 3.88 -5.53
C LEU A 122 1.43 2.77 -5.86
N GLY A 123 0.27 3.09 -6.42
CA GLY A 123 -0.66 2.09 -6.96
C GLY A 123 -0.23 1.65 -8.36
N ILE A 124 0.31 0.42 -8.49
CA ILE A 124 0.80 -0.09 -9.79
C ILE A 124 -0.28 -0.95 -10.45
N GLU A 125 -0.92 -0.39 -11.46
CA GLU A 125 -2.00 -1.05 -12.23
C GLU A 125 -1.49 -2.18 -13.13
N ALA A 126 -0.31 -2.00 -13.75
CA ALA A 126 0.29 -3.00 -14.63
C ALA A 126 1.82 -2.87 -14.66
N LEU A 127 2.50 -3.96 -15.00
CA LEU A 127 3.94 -4.03 -15.14
C LEU A 127 4.31 -4.78 -16.42
N ALA A 128 5.29 -4.27 -17.15
CA ALA A 128 5.90 -4.97 -18.26
C ALA A 128 7.42 -4.77 -18.26
N PHE A 129 8.14 -5.68 -18.88
CA PHE A 129 9.58 -5.56 -19.15
C PHE A 129 9.88 -6.09 -20.56
N ALA A 130 10.96 -5.60 -21.17
CA ALA A 130 11.38 -6.09 -22.46
C ALA A 130 11.99 -7.49 -22.29
N GLU A 131 11.45 -8.48 -22.99
CA GLU A 131 11.78 -9.89 -22.80
C GLU A 131 13.29 -10.21 -22.98
N ASN A 132 13.95 -9.51 -23.90
CA ASN A 132 15.37 -9.69 -24.19
C ASN A 132 16.28 -8.62 -23.53
N GLU A 133 15.68 -7.63 -22.86
CA GLU A 133 16.35 -6.54 -22.15
C GLU A 133 15.63 -6.33 -20.78
N PRO A 134 15.70 -7.29 -19.86
CA PRO A 134 14.92 -7.29 -18.62
C PRO A 134 15.29 -6.15 -17.65
N ASN A 135 16.35 -5.40 -17.93
CA ASN A 135 16.68 -4.13 -17.29
C ASN A 135 15.70 -2.99 -17.67
N LYS A 136 15.00 -3.10 -18.82
CA LYS A 136 13.97 -2.16 -19.23
C LYS A 136 12.64 -2.54 -18.58
N LEU A 137 12.21 -1.75 -17.61
CA LEU A 137 11.00 -1.95 -16.82
C LEU A 137 10.02 -0.80 -17.05
N TYR A 138 8.75 -1.14 -17.20
CA TYR A 138 7.65 -0.22 -17.40
C TYR A 138 6.59 -0.46 -16.33
N LEU A 139 6.23 0.59 -15.56
CA LEU A 139 5.19 0.53 -14.54
C LEU A 139 4.07 1.50 -14.91
N LEU A 140 2.87 1.00 -15.13
CA LEU A 140 1.67 1.81 -15.29
C LEU A 140 1.12 2.12 -13.90
N ALA A 141 1.27 3.37 -13.47
CA ALA A 141 1.06 3.80 -12.11
C ALA A 141 -0.05 4.85 -11.99
N GLY A 142 -0.85 4.76 -10.92
CA GLY A 142 -1.89 5.73 -10.58
C GLY A 142 -2.94 5.17 -9.64
N THR A 143 -3.50 6.06 -8.82
CA THR A 143 -4.60 5.76 -7.89
C THR A 143 -5.62 6.89 -7.93
N GLU A 144 -6.88 6.59 -8.20
CA GLU A 144 -7.92 7.58 -8.48
C GLU A 144 -8.11 8.62 -7.38
N TYR A 145 -8.02 8.21 -6.11
CA TYR A 145 -8.27 9.06 -4.96
C TYR A 145 -7.04 9.77 -4.38
N PHE A 146 -5.84 9.51 -4.93
CA PHE A 146 -4.61 10.23 -4.56
C PHE A 146 -4.09 11.05 -5.74
N SER A 147 -3.27 12.07 -5.46
CA SER A 147 -2.55 12.86 -6.47
C SER A 147 -3.47 13.36 -7.61
N ASN A 148 -4.71 13.74 -7.28
CA ASN A 148 -5.75 14.17 -8.24
C ASN A 148 -6.07 13.14 -9.35
N GLY A 149 -5.88 11.85 -9.08
CA GLY A 149 -6.10 10.78 -10.06
C GLY A 149 -5.07 10.77 -11.19
N LYS A 150 -3.84 11.18 -10.87
CA LYS A 150 -2.69 11.15 -11.80
C LYS A 150 -2.45 9.74 -12.30
N SER A 151 -2.20 9.60 -13.60
CA SER A 151 -1.88 8.35 -14.28
C SER A 151 -0.57 8.55 -15.05
N CYS A 152 0.44 7.73 -14.79
CA CYS A 152 1.76 7.84 -15.39
C CYS A 152 2.28 6.48 -15.88
N LEU A 153 3.13 6.51 -16.89
CA LEU A 153 4.06 5.43 -17.19
C LEU A 153 5.43 5.79 -16.60
N LEU A 154 5.92 4.96 -15.70
CA LEU A 154 7.28 5.03 -15.18
C LEU A 154 8.14 4.10 -16.00
N ILE A 155 9.29 4.58 -16.51
CA ILE A 155 10.16 3.88 -17.45
C ILE A 155 11.56 3.83 -16.86
N SER A 156 12.12 2.63 -16.72
CA SER A 156 13.48 2.39 -16.25
C SER A 156 14.29 1.60 -17.27
N ASP A 157 15.57 1.94 -17.43
CA ASP A 157 16.56 1.21 -18.24
C ASP A 157 17.65 0.54 -17.36
N ASP A 158 17.47 0.53 -16.02
CA ASP A 158 18.47 0.13 -15.05
C ASP A 158 17.94 -0.81 -13.94
N TYR A 159 16.99 -1.69 -14.31
CA TYR A 159 16.33 -2.62 -13.37
C TYR A 159 15.46 -1.95 -12.30
N GLY A 160 14.91 -0.78 -12.59
CA GLY A 160 14.08 -0.05 -11.65
C GLY A 160 14.84 0.72 -10.57
N LYS A 161 16.12 1.04 -10.79
CA LYS A 161 16.87 1.89 -9.87
C LYS A 161 16.51 3.37 -10.04
N THR A 162 16.25 3.78 -11.27
CA THR A 162 15.79 5.13 -11.63
C THR A 162 14.67 5.06 -12.66
N PHE A 163 13.81 6.09 -12.68
CA PHE A 163 12.68 6.17 -13.61
C PHE A 163 12.59 7.53 -14.28
N THR A 164 12.31 7.51 -15.58
CA THR A 164 11.71 8.63 -16.29
C THR A 164 10.18 8.49 -16.25
N ARG A 165 9.42 9.60 -16.39
CA ARG A 165 7.97 9.62 -16.21
C ARG A 165 7.28 10.20 -17.44
N THR A 166 6.25 9.51 -17.95
CA THR A 166 5.35 10.01 -18.99
C THR A 166 3.96 10.16 -18.39
N GLU A 167 3.45 11.39 -18.38
CA GLU A 167 2.11 11.71 -17.89
C GLU A 167 1.06 11.20 -18.89
N LEU A 168 0.06 10.46 -18.39
CA LEU A 168 -1.02 9.85 -19.17
C LEU A 168 -2.41 10.29 -18.74
N THR A 169 -2.53 11.16 -17.77
CA THR A 169 -3.79 11.52 -17.10
C THR A 169 -4.86 12.05 -18.07
N ASP A 170 -4.45 12.78 -19.11
CA ASP A 170 -5.37 13.33 -20.11
C ASP A 170 -5.77 12.30 -21.21
N LEU A 171 -5.08 11.19 -21.30
CA LEU A 171 -5.33 10.13 -22.28
C LEU A 171 -6.14 8.98 -21.70
N ILE A 172 -5.70 8.46 -20.55
CA ILE A 172 -6.32 7.31 -19.88
C ILE A 172 -6.36 7.53 -18.37
N LYS A 173 -7.25 6.77 -17.71
CA LYS A 173 -7.22 6.64 -16.24
C LYS A 173 -6.87 5.22 -15.85
N VAL A 174 -6.11 5.12 -14.75
CA VAL A 174 -5.76 3.87 -14.08
C VAL A 174 -6.06 3.96 -12.59
N HIS A 175 -6.13 2.84 -11.91
CA HIS A 175 -6.44 2.78 -10.48
C HIS A 175 -5.87 1.52 -9.86
N GLY A 176 -4.59 1.54 -9.47
CA GLY A 176 -3.87 0.39 -8.92
C GLY A 176 -4.57 -0.31 -7.77
N ASN A 177 -5.38 0.41 -6.98
CA ASN A 177 -6.21 -0.16 -5.91
C ASN A 177 -7.70 -0.30 -6.28
N GLY A 178 -8.05 -0.32 -7.56
CA GLY A 178 -9.42 -0.51 -8.03
C GLY A 178 -9.82 -1.99 -8.10
N MET A 179 -11.13 -2.26 -8.20
CA MET A 179 -11.61 -3.60 -8.53
C MET A 179 -11.02 -4.05 -9.87
N GLY A 180 -10.70 -5.34 -9.99
CA GLY A 180 -10.00 -5.87 -11.16
C GLY A 180 -8.50 -5.56 -11.22
N ARG A 181 -7.89 -5.04 -10.14
CA ARG A 181 -6.45 -4.72 -10.07
C ARG A 181 -5.53 -5.95 -10.18
N GLY A 182 -6.07 -7.15 -9.92
CA GLY A 182 -5.39 -8.43 -10.17
C GLY A 182 -5.41 -8.86 -11.63
N ASN A 183 -6.26 -8.27 -12.48
CA ASN A 183 -6.37 -8.64 -13.89
C ASN A 183 -5.15 -8.15 -14.68
N GLY A 184 -4.91 -8.70 -15.85
CA GLY A 184 -3.84 -8.11 -16.63
C GLY A 184 -3.11 -9.03 -17.61
N GLU A 185 -1.98 -8.54 -18.12
CA GLU A 185 -1.50 -7.15 -17.90
C GLU A 185 -2.15 -6.20 -18.92
N ARG A 186 -2.34 -4.93 -18.51
CA ARG A 186 -2.90 -3.85 -19.36
C ARG A 186 -1.86 -3.17 -20.23
N ILE A 187 -0.60 -3.55 -20.12
CA ILE A 187 0.53 -3.05 -20.88
C ILE A 187 1.17 -4.20 -21.64
N ALA A 188 1.44 -4.01 -22.92
CA ALA A 188 2.13 -4.98 -23.75
C ALA A 188 3.17 -4.29 -24.63
N LEU A 189 4.38 -4.85 -24.65
CA LEU A 189 5.47 -4.44 -25.53
C LEU A 189 5.46 -5.31 -26.79
N ASP A 190 5.74 -4.71 -27.96
CA ASP A 190 5.96 -5.50 -29.16
C ASP A 190 7.22 -6.39 -28.96
N PRO A 191 7.11 -7.72 -29.12
CA PRO A 191 8.23 -8.62 -28.85
C PRO A 191 9.42 -8.43 -29.79
N LYS A 192 9.23 -7.74 -30.92
CA LYS A 192 10.26 -7.47 -31.94
C LYS A 192 10.86 -6.06 -31.80
N ASN A 193 10.15 -5.16 -31.13
CA ASN A 193 10.57 -3.77 -30.94
C ASN A 193 9.97 -3.21 -29.63
N SER A 194 10.72 -3.20 -28.56
CA SER A 194 10.29 -2.70 -27.23
C SER A 194 9.91 -1.21 -27.21
N ASP A 195 10.23 -0.43 -28.24
CA ASP A 195 9.78 0.96 -28.36
C ASP A 195 8.28 1.07 -28.72
N ILE A 196 7.67 -0.04 -29.19
CA ILE A 196 6.23 -0.09 -29.49
C ILE A 196 5.51 -0.64 -28.25
N ILE A 197 4.67 0.21 -27.64
CA ILE A 197 3.97 -0.08 -26.39
C ILE A 197 2.48 0.16 -26.59
N TYR A 198 1.65 -0.79 -26.12
CA TYR A 198 0.20 -0.67 -26.06
C TYR A 198 -0.25 -0.65 -24.61
N ILE A 199 -1.13 0.28 -24.26
CA ILE A 199 -1.67 0.41 -22.89
C ILE A 199 -3.19 0.51 -22.96
N GLY A 200 -3.88 -0.29 -22.15
CA GLY A 200 -5.33 -0.24 -21.95
C GLY A 200 -5.70 0.51 -20.69
N GLY A 201 -6.50 1.56 -20.83
CA GLY A 201 -7.02 2.32 -19.69
C GLY A 201 -8.26 1.68 -19.07
N ARG A 202 -8.52 2.02 -17.82
CA ARG A 202 -9.84 1.80 -17.20
C ARG A 202 -10.89 2.67 -17.89
N THR A 203 -10.51 3.89 -18.24
CA THR A 203 -11.22 4.79 -19.15
C THR A 203 -10.24 5.39 -20.14
N GLY A 204 -10.74 6.00 -21.23
CA GLY A 204 -9.89 6.58 -22.31
C GLY A 204 -9.46 5.58 -23.36
N GLY A 205 -9.85 4.30 -23.24
CA GLY A 205 -9.60 3.28 -24.27
C GLY A 205 -8.16 2.77 -24.32
N MET A 206 -7.66 2.54 -25.53
CA MET A 206 -6.30 2.06 -25.78
C MET A 206 -5.42 3.18 -26.32
N ILE A 207 -4.17 3.24 -25.87
CA ILE A 207 -3.14 4.14 -26.37
C ILE A 207 -1.91 3.36 -26.86
N LYS A 208 -1.16 3.95 -27.78
CA LYS A 208 0.04 3.36 -28.37
C LYS A 208 1.19 4.35 -28.36
N SER A 209 2.38 3.88 -28.03
CA SER A 209 3.66 4.55 -28.26
C SER A 209 4.45 3.84 -29.36
N THR A 210 5.34 4.58 -30.03
CA THR A 210 6.32 4.05 -30.99
C THR A 210 7.73 4.61 -30.71
N ASP A 211 7.93 5.23 -29.56
CA ASP A 211 9.15 5.94 -29.17
C ASP A 211 9.63 5.57 -27.75
N GLY A 212 9.33 4.34 -27.32
CA GLY A 212 9.74 3.83 -26.02
C GLY A 212 8.94 4.38 -24.85
N GLY A 213 7.71 4.85 -25.12
CA GLY A 213 6.81 5.36 -24.06
C GLY A 213 6.96 6.85 -23.78
N LYS A 214 7.69 7.60 -24.60
CA LYS A 214 7.85 9.05 -24.44
C LYS A 214 6.60 9.81 -24.86
N THR A 215 5.93 9.36 -25.94
CA THR A 215 4.67 9.93 -26.39
C THR A 215 3.65 8.83 -26.71
N PHE A 216 2.37 9.15 -26.59
CA PHE A 216 1.27 8.22 -26.85
C PHE A 216 0.19 8.84 -27.73
N THR A 217 -0.42 8.00 -28.57
CA THR A 217 -1.60 8.33 -29.37
C THR A 217 -2.75 7.39 -29.03
N ALA A 218 -3.97 7.92 -28.94
CA ALA A 218 -5.17 7.12 -28.75
C ALA A 218 -5.47 6.28 -29.99
N LEU A 219 -5.91 5.04 -29.78
CA LEU A 219 -6.37 4.12 -30.82
C LEU A 219 -7.90 3.99 -30.79
N ASP A 220 -8.53 4.06 -31.93
CA ASP A 220 -9.96 3.76 -32.06
C ASP A 220 -10.18 2.25 -32.24
N MET A 221 -10.77 1.61 -31.22
CA MET A 221 -11.10 0.19 -31.29
C MET A 221 -12.42 -0.11 -32.03
N GLY A 222 -13.15 0.90 -32.53
CA GLY A 222 -14.46 0.74 -33.15
C GLY A 222 -15.53 0.17 -32.22
N THR A 223 -15.28 0.16 -30.91
CA THR A 223 -16.19 -0.32 -29.87
C THR A 223 -16.04 0.48 -28.59
N LYS A 224 -17.10 0.50 -27.77
CA LYS A 224 -17.03 1.14 -26.45
C LYS A 224 -16.09 0.34 -25.54
N THR A 225 -15.15 1.01 -24.92
CA THR A 225 -14.14 0.42 -24.01
C THR A 225 -14.45 0.67 -22.53
N GLU A 226 -15.24 1.70 -22.21
CA GLU A 226 -15.71 1.95 -20.86
C GLU A 226 -16.70 0.87 -20.42
N THR A 227 -16.54 0.38 -19.23
CA THR A 227 -17.32 -0.72 -18.66
C THR A 227 -18.08 -0.28 -17.41
N ALA A 228 -19.20 -0.96 -17.10
CA ALA A 228 -20.02 -0.63 -15.94
C ALA A 228 -19.29 -0.81 -14.60
N ASN A 229 -18.28 -1.69 -14.57
CA ASN A 229 -17.43 -1.93 -13.40
C ASN A 229 -16.17 -1.04 -13.37
N SER A 230 -16.07 -0.05 -14.26
CA SER A 230 -14.92 0.86 -14.36
C SER A 230 -13.56 0.15 -14.52
N ASN A 231 -13.54 -1.05 -15.12
CA ASN A 231 -12.32 -1.82 -15.31
C ASN A 231 -11.76 -1.75 -16.74
N GLY A 232 -12.55 -1.31 -17.72
CA GLY A 232 -12.13 -1.00 -19.09
C GLY A 232 -11.40 -2.13 -19.81
N ILE A 233 -10.28 -1.79 -20.46
CA ILE A 233 -9.39 -2.77 -21.13
C ILE A 233 -8.50 -3.40 -20.07
N CYS A 234 -8.70 -4.67 -19.77
CA CYS A 234 -8.08 -5.34 -18.61
C CYS A 234 -6.87 -6.23 -18.95
N SER A 235 -6.70 -6.64 -20.21
CA SER A 235 -5.54 -7.46 -20.60
C SER A 235 -5.19 -7.27 -22.07
N ILE A 236 -3.90 -7.21 -22.42
CA ILE A 236 -3.38 -7.08 -23.78
C ILE A 236 -2.26 -8.10 -23.96
N VAL A 237 -2.29 -8.81 -25.10
CA VAL A 237 -1.27 -9.80 -25.46
C VAL A 237 -0.93 -9.66 -26.93
N ILE A 238 0.35 -9.82 -27.29
CA ILE A 238 0.84 -9.76 -28.68
C ILE A 238 1.43 -11.11 -29.08
N ASP A 239 0.98 -11.65 -30.19
CA ASP A 239 1.59 -12.83 -30.80
C ASP A 239 2.99 -12.48 -31.33
N SER A 240 4.02 -13.06 -30.78
CA SER A 240 5.41 -12.79 -31.16
C SER A 240 5.75 -13.20 -32.60
N ALA A 241 4.99 -14.14 -33.19
CA ALA A 241 5.22 -14.61 -34.55
C ALA A 241 4.54 -13.70 -35.59
N SER A 242 3.22 -13.49 -35.49
CA SER A 242 2.44 -12.70 -36.44
C SER A 242 2.47 -11.20 -36.18
N GLY A 243 2.59 -10.78 -34.90
CA GLY A 243 2.37 -9.41 -34.46
C GLY A 243 0.89 -9.07 -34.21
N ASP A 244 0.00 -10.07 -34.26
CA ASP A 244 -1.41 -9.88 -33.94
C ASP A 244 -1.58 -9.48 -32.47
N ILE A 245 -2.43 -8.49 -32.21
CA ILE A 245 -2.69 -7.96 -30.88
C ILE A 245 -4.07 -8.45 -30.44
N TYR A 246 -4.14 -8.98 -29.23
CA TYR A 246 -5.39 -9.37 -28.58
C TYR A 246 -5.64 -8.46 -27.39
N ALA A 247 -6.85 -7.90 -27.29
CA ALA A 247 -7.26 -7.03 -26.19
C ALA A 247 -8.56 -7.53 -25.55
N ALA A 248 -8.58 -7.60 -24.22
CA ALA A 248 -9.74 -7.97 -23.45
C ALA A 248 -10.40 -6.73 -22.83
N ILE A 249 -11.74 -6.63 -22.95
CA ILE A 249 -12.55 -5.61 -22.30
C ILE A 249 -13.34 -6.28 -21.17
N SER A 250 -13.26 -5.74 -19.95
CA SER A 250 -13.86 -6.30 -18.73
C SER A 250 -15.38 -6.12 -18.69
N ARG A 251 -16.11 -6.91 -19.49
CA ARG A 251 -17.57 -6.87 -19.59
C ARG A 251 -18.19 -8.24 -19.87
N LYS A 252 -19.50 -8.35 -19.62
CA LYS A 252 -20.32 -9.55 -19.88
C LYS A 252 -21.44 -9.23 -20.86
N ASN A 253 -21.95 -10.28 -21.54
CA ASN A 253 -23.09 -10.27 -22.45
C ASN A 253 -22.86 -9.44 -23.75
N GLU A 254 -21.63 -9.04 -23.98
CA GLU A 254 -21.15 -8.34 -25.17
C GLU A 254 -19.83 -8.96 -25.63
N ASP A 255 -19.35 -8.58 -26.83
CA ASP A 255 -18.02 -8.96 -27.29
C ASP A 255 -16.96 -8.40 -26.35
N ASN A 256 -16.12 -9.25 -25.78
CA ASN A 256 -15.13 -8.92 -24.76
C ASN A 256 -13.68 -9.25 -25.14
N LEU A 257 -13.47 -9.91 -26.29
CA LEU A 257 -12.16 -10.21 -26.85
C LEU A 257 -12.07 -9.63 -28.28
N TYR A 258 -11.05 -8.83 -28.52
CA TYR A 258 -10.79 -8.18 -29.81
C TYR A 258 -9.41 -8.51 -30.32
N LYS A 259 -9.27 -8.51 -31.67
CA LYS A 259 -8.01 -8.73 -32.37
C LYS A 259 -7.73 -7.60 -33.34
N SER A 260 -6.47 -7.17 -33.43
CA SER A 260 -5.93 -6.34 -34.50
C SER A 260 -4.76 -7.07 -35.15
N SER A 261 -4.70 -7.00 -36.49
CA SER A 261 -3.58 -7.56 -37.29
C SER A 261 -2.81 -6.49 -38.05
N ASP A 262 -3.04 -5.21 -37.77
CA ASP A 262 -2.47 -4.05 -38.47
C ASP A 262 -1.86 -3.02 -37.50
N GLY A 263 -1.37 -3.52 -36.34
CA GLY A 263 -0.70 -2.70 -35.33
C GLY A 263 -1.63 -1.76 -34.57
N GLY A 264 -2.91 -2.14 -34.43
CA GLY A 264 -3.93 -1.39 -33.71
C GLY A 264 -4.73 -0.40 -34.50
N ASN A 265 -4.56 -0.34 -35.87
CA ASN A 265 -5.30 0.59 -36.70
C ASN A 265 -6.75 0.16 -36.92
N SER A 266 -7.03 -1.15 -36.90
CA SER A 266 -8.39 -1.69 -36.91
C SER A 266 -8.54 -2.89 -35.97
N TRP A 267 -9.75 -3.10 -35.46
CA TRP A 267 -10.06 -4.15 -34.49
C TRP A 267 -11.31 -4.92 -34.89
N THR A 268 -11.29 -6.22 -34.66
CA THR A 268 -12.44 -7.10 -34.90
C THR A 268 -12.69 -7.95 -33.65
N ALA A 269 -13.96 -8.16 -33.29
CA ALA A 269 -14.33 -9.08 -32.25
C ALA A 269 -13.96 -10.51 -32.65
N VAL A 270 -13.35 -11.28 -31.72
CA VAL A 270 -12.99 -12.67 -31.96
C VAL A 270 -14.25 -13.53 -31.82
N ALA A 271 -14.65 -14.12 -32.96
CA ALA A 271 -15.88 -14.92 -33.02
C ALA A 271 -15.78 -16.19 -32.14
N GLY A 272 -16.84 -16.48 -31.38
CA GLY A 272 -16.90 -17.67 -30.54
C GLY A 272 -16.32 -17.48 -29.12
N ALA A 273 -15.78 -16.30 -28.80
CA ALA A 273 -15.34 -16.01 -27.43
C ALA A 273 -16.53 -16.05 -26.45
N PRO A 274 -16.39 -16.69 -25.26
CA PRO A 274 -17.40 -16.65 -24.22
C PRO A 274 -17.77 -15.24 -23.80
N LYS A 275 -19.08 -14.90 -23.79
CA LYS A 275 -19.57 -13.56 -23.47
C LYS A 275 -20.26 -13.47 -22.10
N ASP A 276 -20.62 -14.61 -21.49
CA ASP A 276 -21.32 -14.70 -20.22
C ASP A 276 -20.40 -14.54 -19.00
N MET A 277 -19.09 -14.42 -19.24
CA MET A 277 -18.04 -14.25 -18.23
C MET A 277 -17.08 -13.12 -18.61
N MET A 278 -16.36 -12.58 -17.65
CA MET A 278 -15.31 -11.60 -17.84
C MET A 278 -13.95 -12.26 -18.02
N ILE A 279 -13.15 -11.80 -18.94
CA ILE A 279 -11.74 -12.17 -19.06
C ILE A 279 -10.99 -11.52 -17.90
N GLN A 280 -10.18 -12.32 -17.18
CA GLN A 280 -9.34 -11.84 -16.09
C GLN A 280 -7.91 -11.60 -16.56
N ARG A 281 -7.36 -12.58 -17.27
CA ARG A 281 -5.98 -12.56 -17.75
C ARG A 281 -5.85 -13.36 -19.04
N MET A 282 -4.96 -12.92 -19.90
CA MET A 282 -4.57 -13.64 -21.11
C MET A 282 -3.07 -13.87 -21.12
N LYS A 283 -2.63 -14.99 -21.68
CA LYS A 283 -1.22 -15.31 -21.92
C LYS A 283 -1.04 -15.95 -23.29
N TRP A 284 0.02 -15.57 -23.99
CA TRP A 284 0.41 -16.19 -25.25
C TRP A 284 1.39 -17.33 -24.98
N SER A 285 1.11 -18.50 -25.47
CA SER A 285 2.00 -19.64 -25.33
C SER A 285 1.84 -20.62 -26.50
N ASN A 286 2.95 -21.03 -27.11
CA ASN A 286 2.99 -22.04 -28.17
C ASN A 286 2.00 -21.77 -29.33
N GLY A 287 1.90 -20.51 -29.76
CA GLY A 287 1.02 -20.12 -30.87
C GLY A 287 -0.47 -20.09 -30.53
N LYS A 288 -0.82 -20.13 -29.24
CA LYS A 288 -2.19 -20.11 -28.74
C LYS A 288 -2.37 -19.10 -27.63
N LEU A 289 -3.61 -18.62 -27.47
CA LEU A 289 -3.99 -17.71 -26.41
C LEU A 289 -4.68 -18.51 -25.29
N LEU A 290 -4.09 -18.50 -24.10
CA LEU A 290 -4.71 -18.99 -22.88
C LEU A 290 -5.50 -17.85 -22.24
N ILE A 291 -6.75 -18.13 -21.87
CA ILE A 291 -7.66 -17.11 -21.35
C ILE A 291 -8.32 -17.67 -20.09
N VAL A 292 -8.21 -16.94 -18.99
CA VAL A 292 -8.95 -17.25 -17.75
C VAL A 292 -10.15 -16.34 -17.59
N TYR A 293 -11.24 -16.89 -17.10
CA TYR A 293 -12.52 -16.22 -16.96
C TYR A 293 -13.05 -16.31 -15.53
N ALA A 294 -13.77 -15.29 -15.11
CA ALA A 294 -14.62 -15.32 -13.92
C ALA A 294 -15.92 -14.53 -14.16
N SER A 295 -16.90 -14.73 -13.29
CA SER A 295 -18.18 -14.01 -13.37
C SER A 295 -18.10 -12.55 -12.97
N GLU A 296 -17.08 -12.17 -12.19
CA GLU A 296 -16.83 -10.81 -11.70
C GLU A 296 -15.33 -10.45 -11.83
N GLU A 297 -14.98 -9.17 -11.74
CA GLU A 297 -13.63 -8.66 -11.98
C GLU A 297 -12.59 -9.01 -10.90
N GLY A 298 -13.01 -9.32 -9.65
CA GLY A 298 -12.10 -9.62 -8.53
C GLY A 298 -11.45 -8.40 -7.86
N PRO A 299 -10.63 -8.61 -6.79
CA PRO A 299 -10.34 -9.90 -6.16
C PRO A 299 -11.40 -10.34 -5.14
N TRP A 300 -12.24 -9.46 -4.57
CA TRP A 300 -13.12 -9.75 -3.41
C TRP A 300 -14.62 -9.73 -3.71
N ASN A 301 -15.03 -9.96 -4.95
CA ASN A 301 -16.43 -10.12 -5.29
C ASN A 301 -17.04 -11.40 -4.67
N ASN A 302 -18.31 -11.33 -4.32
CA ASN A 302 -19.02 -12.41 -3.67
C ASN A 302 -19.46 -13.58 -4.60
N ASP A 303 -19.42 -13.42 -5.92
CA ASP A 303 -19.96 -14.37 -6.90
C ASP A 303 -18.93 -14.82 -7.95
N ARG A 304 -17.72 -15.21 -7.51
CA ARG A 304 -16.70 -15.79 -8.41
C ARG A 304 -16.84 -17.32 -8.58
N VAL A 305 -18.03 -17.83 -8.36
CA VAL A 305 -18.30 -19.28 -8.47
C VAL A 305 -18.41 -19.77 -9.91
N LYS A 306 -18.45 -18.89 -10.90
CA LYS A 306 -18.49 -19.21 -12.32
C LYS A 306 -17.25 -18.71 -13.01
N GLY A 307 -16.74 -19.50 -13.93
CA GLY A 307 -15.56 -19.16 -14.72
C GLY A 307 -15.02 -20.39 -15.42
N GLY A 308 -13.82 -20.26 -15.94
CA GLY A 308 -13.16 -21.35 -16.65
C GLY A 308 -11.85 -20.93 -17.28
N ILE A 309 -11.23 -21.87 -17.97
CA ILE A 309 -10.00 -21.68 -18.73
C ILE A 309 -10.24 -22.13 -20.18
N GLN A 310 -9.97 -21.24 -21.13
CA GLN A 310 -10.10 -21.53 -22.55
C GLN A 310 -8.73 -21.43 -23.23
N ILE A 311 -8.48 -22.32 -24.17
CA ILE A 311 -7.41 -22.17 -25.17
C ILE A 311 -8.06 -21.70 -26.48
N TYR A 312 -7.67 -20.56 -26.98
CA TYR A 312 -8.01 -20.10 -28.33
C TYR A 312 -6.88 -20.42 -29.29
N ASP A 313 -7.20 -21.14 -30.36
CA ASP A 313 -6.30 -21.44 -31.47
C ASP A 313 -6.63 -20.49 -32.63
N PRO A 314 -5.80 -19.47 -32.92
CA PRO A 314 -6.08 -18.52 -33.99
C PRO A 314 -6.04 -19.12 -35.38
N ALA A 315 -5.22 -20.14 -35.59
CA ALA A 315 -5.11 -20.80 -36.91
C ALA A 315 -6.37 -21.58 -37.28
N ALA A 316 -7.00 -22.21 -36.29
CA ALA A 316 -8.25 -22.93 -36.44
C ALA A 316 -9.50 -22.08 -36.16
N ASN A 317 -9.33 -20.91 -35.56
CA ASN A 317 -10.39 -20.06 -34.99
C ASN A 317 -11.34 -20.84 -34.05
N THR A 318 -10.78 -21.59 -33.12
CA THR A 318 -11.54 -22.45 -32.21
C THR A 318 -11.18 -22.20 -30.75
N PHE A 319 -12.19 -22.28 -29.87
CA PHE A 319 -12.02 -22.27 -28.43
C PHE A 319 -12.15 -23.70 -27.89
N THR A 320 -11.22 -24.08 -27.00
CA THR A 320 -11.24 -25.36 -26.30
C THR A 320 -11.32 -25.11 -24.80
N ASP A 321 -12.38 -25.59 -24.14
CA ASP A 321 -12.52 -25.54 -22.70
C ASP A 321 -11.60 -26.60 -22.06
N ILE A 322 -10.67 -26.13 -21.22
CA ILE A 322 -9.75 -26.99 -20.46
C ILE A 322 -9.92 -26.82 -18.96
N SER A 323 -11.02 -26.23 -18.52
CA SER A 323 -11.26 -25.90 -17.12
C SER A 323 -11.24 -27.13 -16.21
N PRO A 324 -10.46 -27.15 -15.10
CA PRO A 324 -10.52 -28.23 -14.12
C PRO A 324 -11.87 -28.28 -13.38
N ALA A 325 -12.54 -27.14 -13.28
CA ALA A 325 -13.84 -26.98 -12.65
C ALA A 325 -14.54 -25.71 -13.19
N LYS A 326 -15.85 -25.60 -12.99
CA LYS A 326 -16.62 -24.38 -13.35
C LYS A 326 -16.51 -23.36 -12.21
N LYS A 327 -15.36 -22.74 -12.06
CA LYS A 327 -15.01 -21.76 -11.01
C LYS A 327 -14.32 -20.56 -11.63
N GLY A 328 -14.27 -19.42 -10.94
CA GLY A 328 -13.48 -18.26 -11.33
C GLY A 328 -11.99 -18.55 -11.16
N PHE A 329 -11.23 -18.39 -12.25
CA PHE A 329 -9.79 -18.53 -12.22
C PHE A 329 -9.12 -17.15 -12.27
N GLY A 330 -8.01 -17.02 -11.55
CA GLY A 330 -7.17 -15.83 -11.59
C GLY A 330 -6.06 -15.93 -12.63
N ASP A 331 -5.43 -17.11 -12.73
CA ASP A 331 -4.33 -17.32 -13.67
C ASP A 331 -4.17 -18.79 -14.12
N VAL A 332 -3.49 -18.97 -15.26
CA VAL A 332 -2.96 -20.23 -15.76
C VAL A 332 -1.58 -20.00 -16.36
N VAL A 333 -0.61 -20.84 -16.02
CA VAL A 333 0.75 -20.80 -16.54
C VAL A 333 1.16 -22.12 -17.16
N VAL A 334 1.97 -22.07 -18.23
CA VAL A 334 2.41 -23.21 -19.03
C VAL A 334 3.89 -23.41 -18.81
N HIS A 335 4.31 -24.66 -18.64
CA HIS A 335 5.73 -25.02 -18.63
C HIS A 335 6.41 -24.58 -19.94
N PRO A 336 7.56 -23.89 -19.87
CA PRO A 336 8.17 -23.29 -21.07
C PRO A 336 8.59 -24.30 -22.16
N GLU A 337 8.89 -25.52 -21.76
CA GLU A 337 9.37 -26.59 -22.68
C GLU A 337 8.31 -27.69 -22.95
N ASP A 338 7.19 -27.71 -22.23
CA ASP A 338 6.16 -28.73 -22.37
C ASP A 338 4.75 -28.15 -22.26
N ALA A 339 4.14 -27.87 -23.40
CA ALA A 339 2.80 -27.29 -23.48
C ALA A 339 1.68 -28.15 -22.85
N ASN A 340 1.95 -29.43 -22.52
CA ASN A 340 1.01 -30.28 -21.81
C ASN A 340 1.01 -30.06 -20.29
N LYS A 341 2.07 -29.44 -19.76
CA LYS A 341 2.19 -29.13 -18.34
C LYS A 341 1.71 -27.73 -18.04
N MET A 342 0.69 -27.60 -17.20
CA MET A 342 0.12 -26.30 -16.81
C MET A 342 -0.20 -26.30 -15.31
N VAL A 343 -0.14 -25.11 -14.71
CA VAL A 343 -0.63 -24.84 -13.36
C VAL A 343 -1.72 -23.79 -13.45
N ALA A 344 -2.83 -23.98 -12.75
CA ALA A 344 -3.92 -23.02 -12.67
C ALA A 344 -4.29 -22.73 -11.21
N CYS A 345 -4.70 -21.51 -10.92
CA CYS A 345 -5.25 -21.11 -9.61
C CYS A 345 -6.63 -20.47 -9.76
N THR A 346 -7.49 -20.69 -8.76
CA THR A 346 -8.72 -19.91 -8.61
C THR A 346 -8.40 -18.54 -7.98
N GLU A 347 -9.39 -17.69 -7.91
CA GLU A 347 -9.27 -16.41 -7.21
C GLU A 347 -10.51 -16.13 -6.38
N ASN A 348 -10.31 -15.79 -5.09
CA ASN A 348 -11.36 -15.44 -4.13
C ASN A 348 -12.38 -16.56 -3.84
N LEU A 349 -11.93 -17.82 -3.76
CA LEU A 349 -12.83 -18.97 -3.59
C LEU A 349 -13.05 -19.38 -2.12
N TYR A 350 -12.06 -19.17 -1.24
CA TYR A 350 -12.09 -19.48 0.19
C TYR A 350 -12.49 -20.93 0.52
N VAL A 351 -11.74 -21.90 -0.01
CA VAL A 351 -11.83 -23.31 0.35
C VAL A 351 -10.74 -23.70 1.36
N PRO A 352 -10.89 -24.85 2.07
CA PRO A 352 -9.87 -25.30 3.02
C PRO A 352 -8.50 -25.53 2.37
N GLN A 353 -7.45 -25.08 3.07
CA GLN A 353 -6.05 -25.30 2.72
C GLN A 353 -5.35 -26.15 3.80
N PRO A 354 -4.15 -26.73 3.54
CA PRO A 354 -3.50 -27.68 4.45
C PRO A 354 -3.19 -27.16 5.86
N ASN A 355 -2.96 -25.85 6.00
CA ASN A 355 -2.71 -25.20 7.29
C ASN A 355 -3.98 -24.86 8.09
N GLY A 356 -5.16 -25.26 7.59
CA GLY A 356 -6.46 -24.97 8.22
C GLY A 356 -7.08 -23.63 7.85
N ALA A 357 -6.36 -22.78 7.10
CA ALA A 357 -6.91 -21.53 6.56
C ALA A 357 -7.83 -21.80 5.35
N TYR A 358 -8.52 -20.75 4.89
CA TYR A 358 -9.41 -20.81 3.73
C TYR A 358 -8.91 -19.88 2.64
N GLY A 359 -8.57 -20.42 1.47
CA GLY A 359 -8.02 -19.68 0.35
C GLY A 359 -8.37 -20.29 -1.00
N ASP A 360 -7.53 -20.06 -1.99
CA ASP A 360 -7.76 -20.50 -3.36
C ASP A 360 -7.31 -21.94 -3.61
N GLU A 361 -7.75 -22.50 -4.74
CA GLU A 361 -7.39 -23.84 -5.21
C GLU A 361 -6.28 -23.76 -6.26
N PHE A 362 -5.41 -24.78 -6.23
CA PHE A 362 -4.34 -24.98 -7.22
C PHE A 362 -4.52 -26.30 -7.95
N TYR A 363 -4.33 -26.27 -9.24
CA TYR A 363 -4.48 -27.42 -10.13
C TYR A 363 -3.25 -27.57 -11.02
N VAL A 364 -2.85 -28.80 -11.27
CA VAL A 364 -1.82 -29.12 -12.27
C VAL A 364 -2.34 -30.13 -13.29
N THR A 365 -1.91 -29.99 -14.54
CA THR A 365 -2.13 -30.95 -15.61
C THR A 365 -0.79 -31.32 -16.26
N THR A 366 -0.68 -32.52 -16.81
CA THR A 366 0.44 -33.00 -17.62
C THR A 366 -0.01 -33.57 -18.96
N ASP A 367 -1.27 -33.36 -19.35
CA ASP A 367 -1.90 -33.90 -20.57
C ASP A 367 -2.61 -32.80 -21.40
N GLY A 368 -2.23 -31.56 -21.24
CA GLY A 368 -2.76 -30.43 -21.98
C GLY A 368 -4.16 -29.99 -21.53
N GLY A 369 -4.48 -30.21 -20.26
CA GLY A 369 -5.76 -29.82 -19.67
C GLY A 369 -6.89 -30.81 -19.89
N LYS A 370 -6.62 -32.04 -20.37
CA LYS A 370 -7.62 -33.10 -20.49
C LYS A 370 -8.01 -33.65 -19.11
N SER A 371 -7.07 -33.69 -18.18
CA SER A 371 -7.30 -34.01 -16.77
C SER A 371 -6.45 -33.09 -15.86
N TRP A 372 -6.95 -32.88 -14.63
CA TRP A 372 -6.31 -32.02 -13.66
C TRP A 372 -6.26 -32.66 -12.27
N LYS A 373 -5.13 -32.48 -11.58
CA LYS A 373 -4.94 -32.86 -10.17
C LYS A 373 -5.13 -31.63 -9.29
N LEU A 374 -6.05 -31.68 -8.32
CA LEU A 374 -6.20 -30.66 -7.28
C LEU A 374 -5.07 -30.80 -6.25
N LEU A 375 -4.28 -29.75 -6.04
CA LEU A 375 -3.12 -29.75 -5.15
C LEU A 375 -3.48 -29.53 -3.69
N ASN A 376 -4.58 -28.85 -3.36
CA ASN A 376 -4.99 -28.54 -1.98
C ASN A 376 -5.07 -29.79 -1.08
N ASN A 377 -5.30 -30.96 -1.67
CA ASN A 377 -5.37 -32.22 -0.93
C ASN A 377 -4.00 -32.86 -0.62
N VAL A 378 -2.94 -32.42 -1.28
CA VAL A 378 -1.61 -33.07 -1.24
C VAL A 378 -0.46 -32.10 -0.96
N MET A 379 -0.63 -30.83 -1.25
CA MET A 379 0.40 -29.81 -1.00
C MET A 379 0.65 -29.62 0.49
N THR A 380 1.81 -29.06 0.82
CA THR A 380 2.14 -28.54 2.16
C THR A 380 2.40 -27.05 2.10
N MET A 381 2.31 -26.41 3.26
CA MET A 381 2.55 -24.98 3.38
C MET A 381 3.53 -24.71 4.52
N SER A 382 4.45 -23.74 4.33
CA SER A 382 5.39 -23.28 5.34
C SER A 382 5.52 -21.75 5.34
N ASP A 383 6.02 -21.20 6.46
CA ASP A 383 6.10 -19.76 6.69
C ASP A 383 7.30 -19.08 6.00
N GLY A 384 8.19 -19.82 5.38
CA GLY A 384 9.38 -19.26 4.73
C GLY A 384 10.30 -18.46 5.68
N GLY A 385 10.16 -18.65 7.00
CA GLY A 385 10.88 -17.92 8.04
C GLY A 385 10.21 -16.61 8.48
N ILE A 386 8.91 -16.42 8.19
CA ILE A 386 8.08 -15.30 8.62
C ILE A 386 6.93 -15.85 9.48
N PRO A 387 7.10 -15.99 10.81
CA PRO A 387 6.26 -16.84 11.65
C PRO A 387 4.77 -16.48 11.71
N TRP A 388 4.41 -15.20 11.53
CA TRP A 388 3.04 -14.75 11.66
C TRP A 388 2.12 -15.29 10.54
N ILE A 389 2.69 -15.70 9.39
CA ILE A 389 1.93 -16.17 8.22
C ILE A 389 1.43 -17.62 8.35
N ASN A 390 1.88 -18.38 9.36
CA ASN A 390 1.59 -19.81 9.51
C ASN A 390 0.10 -20.19 9.47
N SER A 391 -0.77 -19.28 9.92
CA SER A 391 -2.23 -19.48 9.92
C SER A 391 -2.94 -18.74 8.79
N SER A 392 -2.19 -18.12 7.87
CA SER A 392 -2.76 -17.34 6.77
C SER A 392 -2.92 -18.19 5.51
N SER A 393 -3.88 -17.80 4.67
CA SER A 393 -4.20 -18.51 3.42
C SER A 393 -3.45 -17.95 2.22
N ILE A 394 -3.30 -18.76 1.18
CA ILE A 394 -3.00 -18.28 -0.17
C ILE A 394 -4.36 -17.96 -0.81
N HIS A 395 -4.67 -16.67 -0.99
CA HIS A 395 -5.96 -16.20 -1.50
C HIS A 395 -5.78 -14.99 -2.42
N TRP A 396 -6.77 -14.67 -3.25
CA TRP A 396 -6.70 -13.63 -4.28
C TRP A 396 -5.59 -13.91 -5.31
N CYS A 397 -5.47 -15.19 -5.70
CA CYS A 397 -4.42 -15.65 -6.61
C CYS A 397 -4.67 -15.20 -8.04
N SER A 398 -4.38 -13.94 -8.34
CA SER A 398 -4.65 -13.33 -9.65
C SER A 398 -3.47 -13.40 -10.62
N SER A 399 -2.26 -13.77 -10.16
CA SER A 399 -1.06 -13.83 -10.98
C SER A 399 -0.10 -14.91 -10.51
N MET A 400 0.43 -15.67 -11.47
CA MET A 400 1.49 -16.67 -11.26
C MET A 400 2.58 -16.52 -12.32
N CYS A 401 3.80 -16.93 -12.00
CA CYS A 401 4.85 -17.15 -12.99
C CYS A 401 5.55 -18.48 -12.74
N ILE A 402 5.99 -19.12 -13.84
CA ILE A 402 6.97 -20.22 -13.82
C ILE A 402 8.33 -19.59 -14.10
N ASP A 403 9.37 -20.00 -13.38
CA ASP A 403 10.76 -19.59 -13.68
C ASP A 403 11.20 -20.24 -14.99
N PRO A 404 11.50 -19.47 -16.05
CA PRO A 404 11.93 -20.06 -17.32
C PRO A 404 13.27 -20.78 -17.25
N ASN A 405 14.11 -20.48 -16.23
CA ASN A 405 15.41 -21.12 -16.02
C ASN A 405 15.32 -22.32 -15.07
N ALA A 406 14.22 -22.47 -14.34
CA ALA A 406 13.95 -23.57 -13.40
C ALA A 406 12.45 -23.91 -13.41
N PRO A 407 11.94 -24.62 -14.44
CA PRO A 407 10.50 -24.79 -14.67
C PRO A 407 9.73 -25.60 -13.61
N ASP A 408 10.41 -26.14 -12.63
CA ASP A 408 9.79 -26.73 -11.43
C ASP A 408 9.38 -25.67 -10.40
N LYS A 409 9.86 -24.42 -10.56
CA LYS A 409 9.63 -23.33 -9.63
C LYS A 409 8.53 -22.41 -10.13
N ILE A 410 7.59 -22.11 -9.22
CA ILE A 410 6.57 -21.10 -9.45
C ILE A 410 6.54 -20.08 -8.31
N LYS A 411 6.03 -18.89 -8.62
CA LYS A 411 5.58 -17.92 -7.62
C LYS A 411 4.12 -17.57 -7.90
N VAL A 412 3.36 -17.34 -6.83
CA VAL A 412 1.96 -16.92 -6.88
C VAL A 412 1.73 -15.77 -5.93
N VAL A 413 0.96 -14.78 -6.38
CA VAL A 413 0.53 -13.66 -5.54
C VAL A 413 -0.57 -14.08 -4.58
N SER A 414 -0.66 -13.35 -3.48
CA SER A 414 -1.72 -13.50 -2.48
C SER A 414 -2.08 -12.14 -1.89
N GLY A 415 -3.26 -12.03 -1.27
CA GLY A 415 -3.63 -10.92 -0.41
C GLY A 415 -2.72 -10.72 0.81
N ASN A 416 -1.77 -11.62 1.04
CA ASN A 416 -0.77 -11.53 2.11
C ASN A 416 0.64 -11.24 1.59
N GLY A 417 0.88 -11.32 0.28
CA GLY A 417 2.22 -11.23 -0.31
C GLY A 417 2.44 -12.25 -1.43
N ILE A 418 3.61 -12.89 -1.47
CA ILE A 418 3.99 -13.89 -2.48
C ILE A 418 4.27 -15.23 -1.79
N PHE A 419 3.75 -16.31 -2.36
CA PHE A 419 4.15 -17.68 -2.06
C PHE A 419 4.95 -18.26 -3.24
N ALA A 420 5.88 -19.14 -2.94
CA ALA A 420 6.67 -19.86 -3.93
C ALA A 420 6.56 -21.37 -3.72
N CYS A 421 6.82 -22.14 -4.78
CA CYS A 421 6.95 -23.57 -4.74
C CYS A 421 8.08 -23.98 -5.69
N ASP A 422 9.06 -24.75 -5.21
CA ASP A 422 10.24 -25.14 -5.97
C ASP A 422 10.11 -26.54 -6.62
N ASN A 423 8.97 -27.22 -6.43
CA ASN A 423 8.75 -28.61 -6.85
C ASN A 423 7.30 -28.86 -7.30
N ILE A 424 6.75 -27.92 -8.08
CA ILE A 424 5.29 -27.90 -8.42
C ILE A 424 4.78 -29.18 -9.08
N TRP A 425 5.64 -29.92 -9.82
CA TRP A 425 5.27 -31.15 -10.50
C TRP A 425 5.42 -32.40 -9.64
N SER A 426 5.83 -32.26 -8.38
CA SER A 426 5.97 -33.37 -7.45
C SER A 426 4.59 -33.93 -7.00
N ASP A 427 4.59 -35.14 -6.42
CA ASP A 427 3.38 -35.70 -5.84
C ASP A 427 2.88 -34.89 -4.63
N LYS A 428 3.78 -34.22 -3.93
CA LYS A 428 3.53 -33.41 -2.74
C LYS A 428 4.29 -32.07 -2.84
N PRO A 429 3.78 -31.10 -3.60
CA PRO A 429 4.44 -29.80 -3.71
C PRO A 429 4.39 -29.04 -2.38
N GLU A 430 5.45 -28.29 -2.09
CA GLU A 430 5.55 -27.44 -0.92
C GLU A 430 5.46 -25.98 -1.33
N PHE A 431 4.44 -25.27 -0.85
CA PHE A 431 4.33 -23.82 -0.96
C PHE A 431 4.91 -23.18 0.30
N TYR A 432 5.80 -22.24 0.11
CA TYR A 432 6.37 -21.47 1.21
C TYR A 432 6.20 -19.97 0.97
N PHE A 433 6.10 -19.21 2.06
CA PHE A 433 5.95 -17.76 1.96
C PHE A 433 7.27 -17.12 1.53
N ASN A 434 7.25 -16.26 0.52
CA ASN A 434 8.44 -15.71 -0.14
C ASN A 434 8.35 -14.18 -0.28
N SER A 435 8.02 -13.50 0.82
CA SER A 435 7.78 -12.04 0.81
C SER A 435 8.80 -11.23 1.60
N LYS A 436 9.95 -11.81 1.97
CA LYS A 436 11.00 -11.02 2.65
C LYS A 436 11.34 -9.77 1.86
N GLY A 437 11.17 -8.59 2.47
CA GLY A 437 11.40 -7.28 1.87
C GLY A 437 10.23 -6.71 1.08
N ILE A 438 9.11 -7.43 0.95
CA ILE A 438 7.84 -6.81 0.62
C ILE A 438 7.18 -6.43 1.94
N GLU A 439 7.05 -5.13 2.17
CA GLU A 439 6.46 -4.57 3.40
C GLU A 439 5.18 -3.80 3.02
N GLU A 440 4.28 -4.49 2.32
CA GLU A 440 3.05 -3.92 1.81
C GLU A 440 2.00 -3.88 2.92
N THR A 441 2.15 -2.91 3.82
CA THR A 441 1.21 -2.64 4.93
C THR A 441 0.87 -1.16 5.01
N VAL A 442 -0.31 -0.86 5.57
CA VAL A 442 -0.84 0.49 5.80
C VAL A 442 -0.68 0.85 7.27
N PRO A 443 0.42 1.52 7.68
CA PRO A 443 0.68 1.83 9.09
C PRO A 443 -0.18 3.02 9.56
N TYR A 444 -0.77 2.87 10.76
CA TYR A 444 -1.54 3.93 11.41
C TYR A 444 -0.81 4.53 12.62
N GLU A 445 -0.10 3.73 13.39
CA GLU A 445 0.66 4.22 14.55
C GLU A 445 1.84 3.31 14.89
N LEU A 446 2.91 3.90 15.45
CA LEU A 446 4.10 3.23 15.96
C LEU A 446 4.46 3.78 17.33
N VAL A 447 4.85 2.90 18.24
CA VAL A 447 5.42 3.24 19.56
C VAL A 447 6.78 2.56 19.67
N SER A 448 7.85 3.34 19.86
CA SER A 448 9.15 2.85 20.33
C SER A 448 9.12 2.82 21.85
N ILE A 449 9.07 1.64 22.44
CA ILE A 449 9.06 1.52 23.91
C ILE A 449 10.49 1.69 24.42
N VAL A 450 10.69 2.60 25.37
CA VAL A 450 12.02 2.80 26.00
C VAL A 450 12.47 1.50 26.65
N ASP A 451 13.67 1.02 26.32
CA ASP A 451 14.24 -0.26 26.73
C ASP A 451 13.36 -1.47 26.33
N GLY A 452 12.56 -1.33 25.30
CA GLY A 452 11.59 -2.33 24.87
C GLY A 452 11.45 -2.43 23.35
N PRO A 453 10.45 -3.20 22.89
CA PRO A 453 10.22 -3.45 21.47
C PRO A 453 9.60 -2.25 20.76
N LEU A 454 9.54 -2.36 19.42
CA LEU A 454 8.66 -1.57 18.55
C LEU A 454 7.27 -2.20 18.55
N VAL A 455 6.24 -1.37 18.69
CA VAL A 455 4.85 -1.82 18.65
C VAL A 455 4.09 -0.95 17.66
N SER A 456 3.49 -1.58 16.64
CA SER A 456 2.74 -0.89 15.61
C SER A 456 1.29 -1.35 15.53
N VAL A 457 0.43 -0.50 14.97
CA VAL A 457 -0.91 -0.87 14.49
C VAL A 457 -1.05 -0.52 13.03
N ILE A 458 -1.67 -1.44 12.28
CA ILE A 458 -1.77 -1.36 10.83
C ILE A 458 -3.18 -1.70 10.34
N GLY A 459 -3.42 -1.43 9.05
CA GLY A 459 -4.59 -1.95 8.34
C GLY A 459 -4.54 -3.48 8.22
N ASP A 460 -5.71 -4.10 8.18
CA ASP A 460 -5.98 -5.51 7.91
C ASP A 460 -5.46 -6.53 8.92
N TYR A 461 -4.24 -6.36 9.45
CA TYR A 461 -3.54 -7.35 10.28
C TYR A 461 -3.33 -6.90 11.72
N ASP A 462 -4.18 -6.03 12.28
CA ASP A 462 -4.09 -5.59 13.67
C ASP A 462 -2.83 -4.75 13.97
N GLY A 463 -1.66 -5.38 14.08
CA GLY A 463 -0.38 -4.75 14.32
C GLY A 463 0.68 -5.75 14.73
N PHE A 464 1.90 -5.25 14.94
CA PHE A 464 3.07 -6.07 15.22
C PHE A 464 3.81 -5.61 16.47
N CYS A 465 4.40 -6.57 17.15
CA CYS A 465 5.39 -6.34 18.20
C CYS A 465 6.73 -6.94 17.72
N GLN A 466 7.72 -6.07 17.50
CA GLN A 466 9.02 -6.42 16.91
C GLN A 466 10.15 -6.09 17.88
N PRO A 467 11.14 -7.00 18.06
CA PRO A 467 12.29 -6.69 18.91
C PRO A 467 13.07 -5.46 18.47
N ASP A 468 13.17 -5.25 17.16
CA ASP A 468 13.85 -4.14 16.51
C ASP A 468 13.30 -3.95 15.08
N ALA A 469 13.81 -2.97 14.32
CA ALA A 469 13.34 -2.66 12.97
C ALA A 469 13.64 -3.76 11.92
N THR A 470 14.60 -4.64 12.17
CA THR A 470 15.12 -5.60 11.19
C THR A 470 14.68 -7.04 11.42
N THR A 471 14.12 -7.31 12.59
CA THR A 471 13.67 -8.65 13.01
C THR A 471 12.16 -8.78 12.83
N PHE A 472 11.71 -9.86 12.17
CA PHE A 472 10.29 -10.13 12.04
C PHE A 472 9.61 -10.29 13.40
N GLY A 473 8.53 -9.54 13.57
CA GLY A 473 7.75 -9.54 14.80
C GLY A 473 6.61 -10.56 14.80
N ASN A 474 5.93 -10.59 15.93
CA ASN A 474 4.68 -11.33 16.07
C ASN A 474 3.50 -10.39 15.83
N VAL A 475 2.50 -10.86 15.09
CA VAL A 475 1.23 -10.16 14.96
C VAL A 475 0.51 -10.12 16.31
N HIS A 476 -0.21 -9.03 16.60
CA HIS A 476 -1.06 -8.97 17.78
C HIS A 476 -2.16 -10.02 17.70
N ASN A 477 -2.26 -10.87 18.71
CA ASN A 477 -3.17 -12.02 18.71
C ASN A 477 -4.61 -11.63 19.10
N SER A 478 -5.22 -10.67 18.43
CA SER A 478 -6.59 -10.22 18.68
C SER A 478 -7.55 -10.48 17.51
N ILE A 479 -7.04 -10.71 16.30
CA ILE A 479 -7.82 -11.03 15.07
C ILE A 479 -8.93 -10.00 14.83
N ALA A 480 -8.65 -8.73 15.02
CA ALA A 480 -9.67 -7.69 14.94
C ALA A 480 -9.63 -6.88 13.63
N GLY A 481 -8.75 -7.22 12.70
CA GLY A 481 -8.59 -6.50 11.44
C GLY A 481 -7.85 -5.17 11.65
N SER A 482 -8.25 -4.13 10.94
CA SER A 482 -7.56 -2.82 10.97
C SER A 482 -7.63 -2.17 12.34
N MET A 483 -6.47 -1.78 12.89
CA MET A 483 -6.33 -0.96 14.10
C MET A 483 -5.91 0.45 13.73
N THR A 484 -6.36 1.44 14.48
CA THR A 484 -6.10 2.86 14.18
C THR A 484 -5.26 3.58 15.21
N SER A 485 -5.17 3.06 16.43
CA SER A 485 -4.38 3.71 17.48
C SER A 485 -3.94 2.72 18.56
N ILE A 486 -2.75 2.94 19.11
CA ILE A 486 -2.18 2.18 20.24
C ILE A 486 -1.47 3.13 21.19
N ALA A 487 -1.49 2.82 22.48
CA ALA A 487 -0.74 3.55 23.52
C ALA A 487 -0.18 2.59 24.56
N VAL A 488 0.97 2.94 25.12
CA VAL A 488 1.71 2.18 26.13
C VAL A 488 1.88 3.05 27.41
N ALA A 489 1.61 2.49 28.57
CA ALA A 489 1.79 3.18 29.84
C ALA A 489 3.28 3.28 30.19
N ARG A 490 3.81 4.50 30.35
CA ARG A 490 5.25 4.71 30.52
C ARG A 490 5.82 4.14 31.84
N LYS A 491 5.07 4.25 32.94
CA LYS A 491 5.47 3.75 34.28
C LYS A 491 5.04 2.30 34.52
N ASN A 492 4.26 1.73 33.63
CA ASN A 492 3.86 0.33 33.63
C ASN A 492 3.86 -0.24 32.22
N PRO A 493 5.03 -0.48 31.60
CA PRO A 493 5.16 -0.80 30.18
C PRO A 493 4.54 -2.15 29.78
N ASP A 494 4.01 -2.93 30.72
CA ASP A 494 3.22 -4.13 30.44
C ASP A 494 1.75 -3.78 30.06
N VAL A 495 1.28 -2.55 30.35
CA VAL A 495 -0.09 -2.11 30.08
C VAL A 495 -0.16 -1.33 28.77
N TRP A 496 -0.85 -1.89 27.78
CA TRP A 496 -1.11 -1.25 26.50
C TRP A 496 -2.60 -1.21 26.22
N VAL A 497 -3.03 -0.23 25.43
CA VAL A 497 -4.40 -0.12 24.92
C VAL A 497 -4.38 0.13 23.43
N LYS A 498 -5.36 -0.42 22.70
CA LYS A 498 -5.54 -0.14 21.27
C LYS A 498 -7.02 -0.12 20.88
N CYS A 499 -7.32 0.55 19.77
CA CYS A 499 -8.67 0.56 19.21
C CYS A 499 -8.64 0.36 17.69
N GLY A 500 -9.75 -0.11 17.15
CA GLY A 500 -9.89 -0.34 15.72
C GLY A 500 -11.19 -1.02 15.37
N GLY A 501 -11.12 -1.84 14.29
CA GLY A 501 -12.26 -2.56 13.76
C GLY A 501 -13.21 -1.68 12.96
N ASP A 502 -14.44 -2.16 12.82
CA ASP A 502 -15.53 -1.50 12.09
C ASP A 502 -16.87 -1.76 12.81
N GLU A 503 -17.99 -1.39 12.17
CA GLU A 503 -19.34 -1.64 12.76
C GLU A 503 -19.63 -3.12 13.00
N SER A 504 -19.02 -4.04 12.23
CA SER A 504 -19.26 -5.48 12.35
C SER A 504 -18.36 -6.14 13.40
N ASN A 505 -17.14 -5.64 13.56
CA ASN A 505 -16.15 -6.12 14.53
C ASN A 505 -15.48 -4.94 15.27
N PRO A 506 -16.26 -4.14 15.99
CA PRO A 506 -15.75 -2.94 16.66
C PRO A 506 -15.03 -3.29 17.95
N GLY A 507 -14.08 -2.43 18.36
CA GLY A 507 -13.54 -2.64 19.68
C GLY A 507 -12.44 -1.75 20.18
N PHE A 508 -12.24 -1.95 21.46
CA PHE A 508 -11.14 -1.49 22.27
C PHE A 508 -10.52 -2.71 22.96
N TRP A 509 -9.22 -2.79 22.95
CA TRP A 509 -8.48 -3.88 23.58
C TRP A 509 -7.43 -3.32 24.54
N TYR A 510 -7.14 -4.08 25.59
CA TYR A 510 -6.00 -3.82 26.45
C TYR A 510 -5.22 -5.09 26.74
N THR A 511 -3.97 -4.94 27.14
CA THR A 511 -3.08 -5.98 27.67
C THR A 511 -2.47 -5.50 28.98
N GLU A 512 -2.07 -6.45 29.83
CA GLU A 512 -1.32 -6.21 31.07
C GLU A 512 -0.06 -7.09 31.13
N ASP A 513 0.35 -7.65 30.00
CA ASP A 513 1.48 -8.57 29.88
C ASP A 513 2.35 -8.29 28.64
N ALA A 514 2.47 -7.00 28.29
CA ALA A 514 3.25 -6.52 27.15
C ALA A 514 2.81 -7.17 25.82
N GLY A 515 1.51 -7.24 25.58
CA GLY A 515 0.94 -7.69 24.32
C GLY A 515 0.87 -9.19 24.10
N LYS A 516 1.26 -10.02 25.07
CA LYS A 516 1.17 -11.48 24.97
C LYS A 516 -0.27 -11.96 24.92
N THR A 517 -1.15 -11.35 25.73
CA THR A 517 -2.58 -11.59 25.72
C THR A 517 -3.38 -10.29 25.62
N TRP A 518 -4.51 -10.33 24.92
CA TRP A 518 -5.36 -9.17 24.71
C TRP A 518 -6.78 -9.41 25.20
N VAL A 519 -7.31 -8.47 25.93
CA VAL A 519 -8.70 -8.46 26.42
C VAL A 519 -9.52 -7.51 25.58
N ASN A 520 -10.55 -8.03 24.90
CA ASN A 520 -11.51 -7.20 24.17
C ASN A 520 -12.55 -6.64 25.13
N VAL A 521 -12.63 -5.32 25.26
CA VAL A 521 -13.62 -4.61 26.07
C VAL A 521 -14.98 -4.67 25.38
N LYS A 522 -15.97 -5.24 26.04
CA LYS A 522 -17.31 -5.45 25.45
C LYS A 522 -18.28 -4.29 25.69
N VAL A 523 -18.01 -3.44 26.67
CA VAL A 523 -18.85 -2.30 27.01
C VAL A 523 -18.49 -1.12 26.11
N SER A 524 -19.46 -0.64 25.36
CA SER A 524 -19.28 0.55 24.52
C SER A 524 -19.45 1.81 25.34
N PRO A 525 -18.62 2.85 25.13
CA PRO A 525 -18.81 4.16 25.75
C PRO A 525 -20.04 4.92 25.17
N LEU A 526 -20.54 4.52 24.00
CA LEU A 526 -21.62 5.22 23.33
C LEU A 526 -22.99 4.85 23.91
N GLU A 527 -23.85 5.85 24.09
CA GLU A 527 -25.25 5.64 24.43
C GLU A 527 -25.98 4.92 23.28
N SER A 528 -26.99 4.10 23.66
CA SER A 528 -27.76 3.27 22.74
C SER A 528 -26.92 2.23 21.98
N LYS A 529 -27.40 1.08 21.76
CA LYS A 529 -26.90 -0.15 21.06
C LYS A 529 -25.81 0.01 19.97
N LYS A 530 -25.25 1.23 19.77
CA LYS A 530 -24.12 1.47 18.86
C LYS A 530 -22.82 1.05 19.56
N ARG A 531 -22.05 0.23 18.87
CA ARG A 531 -20.71 -0.15 19.31
C ARG A 531 -19.71 0.90 18.82
N ALA A 532 -18.82 1.33 19.71
CA ALA A 532 -17.73 2.23 19.35
C ALA A 532 -16.64 1.48 18.60
N TYR A 533 -15.99 2.14 17.63
CA TYR A 533 -14.88 1.58 16.86
C TYR A 533 -13.91 2.68 16.43
N LYS A 534 -12.67 2.28 16.08
CA LYS A 534 -11.58 3.16 15.62
C LYS A 534 -11.34 4.38 16.53
N GLY A 535 -10.74 5.43 15.97
CA GLY A 535 -10.43 6.68 16.66
C GLY A 535 -9.05 6.66 17.31
N ALA A 536 -8.90 7.38 18.42
CA ALA A 536 -7.64 7.53 19.13
C ALA A 536 -7.73 7.04 20.57
N VAL A 537 -6.66 6.42 21.07
CA VAL A 537 -6.54 5.97 22.46
C VAL A 537 -5.33 6.59 23.16
N ALA A 538 -5.40 6.64 24.48
CA ALA A 538 -4.27 6.90 25.36
C ALA A 538 -4.43 6.09 26.65
N VAL A 539 -3.33 5.98 27.41
CA VAL A 539 -3.31 5.33 28.73
C VAL A 539 -2.48 6.20 29.68
N SER A 540 -2.96 6.37 30.92
CA SER A 540 -2.23 7.14 31.93
C SER A 540 -0.84 6.57 32.20
N ALA A 541 0.09 7.40 32.66
CA ALA A 541 1.47 7.00 32.97
C ALA A 541 1.56 5.71 33.79
N ASP A 542 0.69 5.55 34.81
CA ASP A 542 0.65 4.41 35.71
C ASP A 542 -0.19 3.20 35.21
N GLY A 543 -0.80 3.32 34.04
CA GLY A 543 -1.60 2.26 33.44
C GLY A 543 -2.99 2.04 34.01
N LYS A 544 -3.49 2.95 34.87
CA LYS A 544 -4.76 2.75 35.57
C LYS A 544 -5.98 3.34 34.89
N THR A 545 -5.78 4.39 34.10
CA THR A 545 -6.86 5.05 33.36
C THR A 545 -6.65 4.88 31.86
N PHE A 546 -7.68 4.39 31.17
CA PHE A 546 -7.70 4.28 29.72
C PHE A 546 -8.59 5.38 29.14
N TYR A 547 -8.19 5.92 27.99
CA TYR A 547 -8.90 6.98 27.28
C TYR A 547 -9.21 6.52 25.86
N TRP A 548 -10.41 6.85 25.39
CA TRP A 548 -10.85 6.55 24.02
C TRP A 548 -11.68 7.68 23.43
N ALA A 549 -11.30 8.17 22.26
CA ALA A 549 -12.12 9.03 21.42
C ALA A 549 -12.53 8.22 20.19
N PRO A 550 -13.65 7.48 20.21
CA PRO A 550 -14.08 6.65 19.10
C PRO A 550 -14.49 7.51 17.89
N GLU A 551 -14.20 7.04 16.69
CA GLU A 551 -14.50 7.73 15.43
C GLU A 551 -16.00 8.05 15.31
N ASN A 552 -16.87 7.08 15.62
CA ASN A 552 -18.31 7.25 15.58
C ASN A 552 -18.91 7.90 16.85
N GLY A 553 -18.08 8.34 17.78
CA GLY A 553 -18.44 9.04 19.01
C GLY A 553 -18.51 10.57 18.88
N MET A 554 -18.53 11.12 17.68
CA MET A 554 -18.48 12.56 17.42
C MET A 554 -17.28 13.28 18.05
N GLY A 555 -16.15 12.57 18.23
CA GLY A 555 -14.91 13.10 18.81
C GLY A 555 -14.96 13.42 20.29
N PHE A 556 -15.94 12.93 21.04
CA PHE A 556 -15.93 13.01 22.50
C PHE A 556 -14.92 12.01 23.08
N ILE A 557 -14.22 12.43 24.12
CA ILE A 557 -13.33 11.57 24.89
C ILE A 557 -14.13 10.87 25.98
N TYR A 558 -13.87 9.59 26.16
CA TYR A 558 -14.36 8.77 27.25
C TYR A 558 -13.17 8.20 28.00
N TYR A 559 -13.30 8.08 29.34
CA TYR A 559 -12.30 7.46 30.18
C TYR A 559 -12.89 6.34 31.02
N THR A 560 -12.03 5.41 31.44
CA THR A 560 -12.36 4.31 32.35
C THR A 560 -11.22 4.08 33.33
N THR A 561 -11.58 3.77 34.60
CA THR A 561 -10.64 3.36 35.64
C THR A 561 -10.87 1.93 36.10
N ASP A 562 -11.78 1.22 35.46
CA ASP A 562 -12.18 -0.16 35.72
C ASP A 562 -11.96 -1.10 34.54
N LYS A 563 -10.97 -0.76 33.68
CA LYS A 563 -10.58 -1.53 32.49
C LYS A 563 -11.72 -1.72 31.48
N GLY A 564 -12.56 -0.70 31.35
CA GLY A 564 -13.66 -0.67 30.39
C GLY A 564 -14.91 -1.42 30.81
N MET A 565 -15.05 -1.78 32.10
CA MET A 565 -16.33 -2.27 32.64
C MET A 565 -17.38 -1.16 32.68
N SER A 566 -16.94 0.09 32.85
CA SER A 566 -17.75 1.29 32.66
C SER A 566 -16.94 2.41 32.00
N TRP A 567 -17.64 3.32 31.33
CA TRP A 567 -17.04 4.48 30.68
C TRP A 567 -17.73 5.76 31.12
N THR A 568 -16.94 6.79 31.37
CA THR A 568 -17.43 8.14 31.67
C THR A 568 -17.03 9.09 30.56
N LYS A 569 -17.95 9.89 30.08
CA LYS A 569 -17.68 10.94 29.10
C LYS A 569 -16.97 12.10 29.80
N SER A 570 -15.85 12.55 29.23
CA SER A 570 -15.11 13.72 29.68
C SER A 570 -15.89 15.00 29.40
N GLU A 571 -15.75 15.99 30.26
CA GLU A 571 -16.32 17.33 30.07
C GLU A 571 -15.34 18.24 29.29
N GLY A 572 -15.84 19.18 28.51
CA GLY A 572 -15.03 20.21 27.82
C GLY A 572 -14.26 19.76 26.58
N GLY A 573 -14.13 18.46 26.31
CA GLY A 573 -13.47 17.94 25.11
C GLY A 573 -14.46 17.74 23.96
N MET A 574 -14.17 18.24 22.76
CA MET A 574 -15.04 18.10 21.59
C MET A 574 -14.25 17.86 20.30
N ALA A 575 -14.80 17.03 19.42
CA ALA A 575 -14.29 16.73 18.08
C ALA A 575 -12.79 16.34 18.06
N THR A 576 -12.38 15.52 19.03
CA THR A 576 -10.98 15.12 19.25
C THR A 576 -10.51 14.18 18.15
N SER A 577 -9.34 14.48 17.59
CA SER A 577 -8.68 13.62 16.60
C SER A 577 -7.57 12.77 17.22
N PHE A 578 -6.83 13.33 18.20
CA PHE A 578 -5.71 12.65 18.85
C PHE A 578 -5.73 12.90 20.37
N ILE A 579 -5.26 11.89 21.10
CA ILE A 579 -5.09 11.95 22.56
C ILE A 579 -3.67 11.49 22.90
N SER A 580 -3.01 12.16 23.84
CA SER A 580 -1.74 11.74 24.44
C SER A 580 -1.82 11.95 25.95
N ALA A 581 -1.41 10.96 26.75
CA ALA A 581 -1.27 11.12 28.19
C ALA A 581 0.16 11.55 28.53
N ASP A 582 0.32 12.39 29.57
CA ASP A 582 1.64 12.72 30.08
C ASP A 582 2.32 11.45 30.61
N PRO A 583 3.55 11.14 30.19
CA PRO A 583 4.21 9.90 30.58
C PRO A 583 4.77 9.92 32.01
N VAL A 584 4.80 11.08 32.65
CA VAL A 584 5.32 11.28 34.00
C VAL A 584 4.20 11.49 34.99
N ASN A 585 3.22 12.32 34.69
CA ASN A 585 2.14 12.65 35.61
C ASN A 585 0.80 12.11 35.10
N PRO A 586 0.16 11.12 35.77
CA PRO A 586 -1.08 10.50 35.30
C PRO A 586 -2.30 11.44 35.29
N ASP A 587 -2.20 12.61 35.96
CA ASP A 587 -3.30 13.58 36.00
C ASP A 587 -3.39 14.42 34.72
N TYR A 588 -2.31 14.49 33.91
CA TYR A 588 -2.30 15.28 32.69
C TYR A 588 -2.58 14.44 31.45
N VAL A 589 -3.50 14.97 30.63
CA VAL A 589 -3.91 14.40 29.33
C VAL A 589 -4.08 15.51 28.33
N TYR A 590 -3.56 15.32 27.13
CA TYR A 590 -3.57 16.26 26.03
C TYR A 590 -4.45 15.73 24.91
N ALA A 591 -5.20 16.63 24.26
CA ALA A 591 -6.04 16.25 23.12
C ALA A 591 -6.03 17.36 22.07
N THR A 592 -6.19 16.96 20.81
CA THR A 592 -6.25 17.92 19.71
C THR A 592 -7.43 17.68 18.81
N SER A 593 -7.96 18.77 18.26
CA SER A 593 -8.98 18.77 17.22
C SER A 593 -8.64 19.81 16.17
N SER A 594 -9.39 19.85 15.07
CA SER A 594 -9.27 20.96 14.12
C SER A 594 -9.49 22.29 14.83
N GLY A 595 -8.48 23.13 14.87
CA GLY A 595 -8.52 24.47 15.45
C GLY A 595 -8.17 24.60 16.93
N ASN A 596 -8.00 23.51 17.70
CA ASN A 596 -7.78 23.64 19.14
C ASN A 596 -6.84 22.56 19.72
N PHE A 597 -6.05 23.00 20.69
CA PHE A 597 -5.35 22.14 21.63
C PHE A 597 -6.10 22.16 22.98
N TYR A 598 -6.21 21.01 23.64
CA TYR A 598 -6.89 20.85 24.93
C TYR A 598 -5.98 20.17 25.93
N MET A 599 -6.09 20.56 27.20
CA MET A 599 -5.38 19.97 28.33
C MET A 599 -6.36 19.62 29.44
N SER A 600 -6.14 18.46 30.06
CA SER A 600 -6.73 18.06 31.33
C SER A 600 -5.63 17.97 32.40
N SER A 601 -5.94 18.40 33.63
CA SER A 601 -5.07 18.27 34.79
C SER A 601 -5.74 17.49 35.94
N ASP A 602 -6.78 16.72 35.60
CA ASP A 602 -7.60 15.95 36.58
C ASP A 602 -7.83 14.49 36.15
N GLY A 603 -6.88 13.93 35.38
CA GLY A 603 -6.94 12.55 34.92
C GLY A 603 -7.93 12.36 33.76
N GLY A 604 -8.10 13.37 32.90
CA GLY A 604 -8.95 13.30 31.71
C GLY A 604 -10.45 13.49 31.97
N LYS A 605 -10.84 13.94 33.17
CA LYS A 605 -12.24 14.18 33.53
C LYS A 605 -12.78 15.44 32.87
N THR A 606 -11.98 16.53 32.94
CA THR A 606 -12.31 17.81 32.30
C THR A 606 -11.19 18.30 31.40
N PHE A 607 -11.53 18.82 30.21
CA PHE A 607 -10.59 19.39 29.27
C PHE A 607 -10.82 20.88 29.09
N LYS A 608 -9.74 21.66 29.05
CA LYS A 608 -9.76 23.10 28.80
C LYS A 608 -9.03 23.40 27.47
N PRO A 609 -9.62 24.21 26.57
CA PRO A 609 -8.93 24.58 25.34
C PRO A 609 -7.84 25.61 25.61
N ASN A 610 -6.68 25.45 24.98
CA ASN A 610 -5.73 26.54 24.83
C ASN A 610 -6.25 27.45 23.70
N ARG A 611 -6.58 28.70 24.01
CA ARG A 611 -7.16 29.65 23.06
C ARG A 611 -6.11 30.51 22.34
N GLU A 612 -4.86 30.43 22.74
CA GLU A 612 -3.75 31.20 22.16
C GLU A 612 -3.13 30.46 20.95
N LEU A 613 -3.25 29.12 20.94
CA LEU A 613 -2.74 28.30 19.86
C LEU A 613 -3.79 28.12 18.74
N SER A 614 -3.56 28.78 17.60
CA SER A 614 -4.38 28.58 16.40
C SER A 614 -3.85 27.35 15.63
N VAL A 615 -4.71 26.35 15.42
CA VAL A 615 -4.36 25.09 14.77
C VAL A 615 -5.22 24.91 13.53
N PHE A 616 -4.61 24.76 12.35
CA PHE A 616 -5.35 24.48 11.11
C PHE A 616 -5.63 22.99 10.96
N THR A 617 -4.68 22.16 11.32
CA THR A 617 -4.77 20.69 11.18
C THR A 617 -4.44 20.07 12.54
N ALA A 618 -5.27 19.13 13.00
CA ALA A 618 -4.97 18.37 14.19
C ALA A 618 -3.83 17.38 13.91
N THR A 619 -2.83 17.39 14.78
CA THR A 619 -1.76 16.38 14.83
C THR A 619 -1.69 15.80 16.25
N ARG A 620 -0.97 14.70 16.43
CA ARG A 620 -0.77 14.14 17.77
C ARG A 620 0.21 15.00 18.57
N PRO A 621 -0.10 15.38 19.80
CA PRO A 621 0.88 15.94 20.72
C PRO A 621 1.93 14.90 21.07
N ILE A 622 3.20 15.20 20.84
CA ILE A 622 4.32 14.30 21.15
C ILE A 622 4.90 14.72 22.50
N VAL A 623 4.95 13.77 23.43
CA VAL A 623 5.38 13.99 24.82
C VAL A 623 6.74 13.34 25.08
N THR A 624 7.60 13.97 25.87
CA THR A 624 8.89 13.38 26.24
C THR A 624 8.71 12.25 27.26
N PRO A 625 9.43 11.13 27.14
CA PRO A 625 9.22 9.96 28.02
C PRO A 625 9.50 10.19 29.51
N ASP A 626 10.27 11.20 29.85
CA ASP A 626 10.84 11.42 31.19
C ASP A 626 10.70 12.85 31.74
N THR A 627 10.14 13.77 30.95
CA THR A 627 9.99 15.17 31.32
C THR A 627 8.52 15.54 31.34
N GLU A 628 7.99 15.78 32.55
CA GLU A 628 6.60 16.19 32.76
C GLU A 628 6.29 17.49 32.07
N GLY A 629 5.18 17.56 31.34
CA GLY A 629 4.65 18.75 30.71
C GLY A 629 5.36 19.23 29.47
N ARG A 630 6.43 18.55 29.02
CA ARG A 630 7.12 18.92 27.77
C ARG A 630 6.48 18.26 26.55
N ILE A 631 6.00 19.12 25.64
CA ILE A 631 5.20 18.75 24.48
C ILE A 631 5.79 19.34 23.22
N TYR A 632 5.91 18.54 22.14
CA TYR A 632 6.18 18.96 20.78
C TYR A 632 4.91 18.84 19.96
N TYR A 633 4.59 19.88 19.21
CA TYR A 633 3.34 19.92 18.47
C TYR A 633 3.53 20.53 17.07
N ALA A 634 3.13 19.78 16.06
CA ALA A 634 3.09 20.27 14.68
C ALA A 634 1.79 21.04 14.46
N ALA A 635 1.90 22.37 14.31
CA ALA A 635 0.80 23.28 14.06
C ALA A 635 1.15 24.19 12.88
N MET A 636 1.04 25.51 13.05
CA MET A 636 1.61 26.47 12.08
C MET A 636 3.15 26.57 12.28
N GLY A 637 3.89 25.54 11.87
CA GLY A 637 5.27 25.30 12.21
C GLY A 637 5.40 24.39 13.42
N LEU A 638 6.60 24.24 13.97
CA LEU A 638 6.85 23.45 15.18
C LEU A 638 6.62 24.33 16.42
N GLN A 639 5.88 23.80 17.39
CA GLN A 639 5.59 24.42 18.67
C GLN A 639 6.15 23.55 19.80
N ILE A 640 6.72 24.16 20.85
CA ILE A 640 7.20 23.46 22.04
C ILE A 640 6.57 24.10 23.29
N SER A 641 6.06 23.28 24.17
CA SER A 641 5.59 23.66 25.51
C SER A 641 6.42 22.97 26.58
N ASP A 642 6.67 23.65 27.70
CA ASP A 642 7.32 23.11 28.90
C ASP A 642 6.38 23.21 30.13
N ASP A 643 5.11 23.55 29.91
CA ASP A 643 4.11 23.82 30.95
C ASP A 643 2.75 23.15 30.69
N HIS A 644 2.78 21.91 30.22
CA HIS A 644 1.59 21.10 29.92
C HIS A 644 0.69 21.68 28.79
N GLY A 645 1.23 22.54 27.92
CA GLY A 645 0.47 23.17 26.85
C GLY A 645 -0.33 24.40 27.31
N GLU A 646 -0.02 24.97 28.50
CA GLU A 646 -0.56 26.27 28.88
C GLU A 646 -0.03 27.36 27.96
N THR A 647 1.29 27.30 27.66
CA THR A 647 1.93 28.16 26.68
C THR A 647 2.74 27.35 25.66
N PHE A 648 2.84 27.89 24.44
CA PHE A 648 3.64 27.29 23.37
C PHE A 648 4.62 28.30 22.78
N ASN A 649 5.86 27.88 22.65
CA ASN A 649 6.92 28.63 21.97
C ASN A 649 7.10 28.10 20.55
N ARG A 650 6.94 28.98 19.55
CA ARG A 650 7.20 28.60 18.17
C ARG A 650 8.70 28.46 17.94
N VAL A 651 9.11 27.39 17.24
CA VAL A 651 10.48 27.20 16.78
C VAL A 651 10.67 28.02 15.50
N ASP A 652 11.34 29.16 15.62
CA ASP A 652 11.47 30.16 14.56
C ASP A 652 12.23 29.67 13.32
N SER A 653 13.07 28.66 13.46
CA SER A 653 13.83 28.04 12.37
C SER A 653 12.98 27.14 11.45
N VAL A 654 11.71 26.88 11.79
CA VAL A 654 10.82 26.02 11.03
C VAL A 654 9.71 26.84 10.38
N SER A 655 9.61 26.78 9.05
CA SER A 655 8.56 27.47 8.28
C SER A 655 7.27 26.66 8.21
N SER A 656 7.37 25.32 8.07
CA SER A 656 6.25 24.38 8.02
C SER A 656 6.60 23.09 8.75
N CYS A 657 5.66 22.55 9.51
CA CYS A 657 5.77 21.25 10.18
C CYS A 657 4.43 20.51 10.07
N LEU A 658 4.42 19.39 9.38
CA LEU A 658 3.22 18.57 9.16
C LEU A 658 3.18 17.38 10.12
N SER A 659 4.34 16.89 10.53
CA SER A 659 4.50 15.85 11.54
C SER A 659 5.78 16.07 12.34
N VAL A 660 5.77 15.73 13.61
CA VAL A 660 6.93 15.81 14.50
C VAL A 660 7.05 14.53 15.31
N GLY A 661 8.29 14.10 15.52
CA GLY A 661 8.67 13.02 16.43
C GLY A 661 9.92 13.37 17.18
N ILE A 662 10.18 12.66 18.27
CA ILE A 662 11.42 12.78 19.04
C ILE A 662 12.04 11.40 19.25
N GLY A 663 13.34 11.35 19.39
CA GLY A 663 14.09 10.11 19.62
C GLY A 663 15.27 10.34 20.54
N LYS A 664 15.99 9.25 20.83
CA LYS A 664 17.14 9.24 21.73
C LYS A 664 18.17 10.29 21.38
N GLY A 665 18.63 11.04 22.36
CA GLY A 665 19.76 11.95 22.25
C GLY A 665 21.07 11.19 22.02
N LYS A 666 22.11 11.92 21.58
CA LYS A 666 23.42 11.34 21.25
C LYS A 666 24.08 10.67 22.46
N ASP A 667 23.90 11.23 23.62
CA ASP A 667 24.38 10.72 24.92
C ASP A 667 23.40 11.12 26.04
N GLU A 668 23.68 10.73 27.28
CA GLU A 668 22.81 10.98 28.43
C GLU A 668 22.60 12.47 28.78
N ASN A 669 23.45 13.38 28.28
CA ASN A 669 23.37 14.81 28.51
C ASN A 669 22.83 15.58 27.30
N SER A 670 22.63 14.90 26.18
CA SER A 670 22.12 15.48 24.96
C SER A 670 20.59 15.57 24.99
N PRO A 671 20.00 16.64 24.43
CA PRO A 671 18.55 16.73 24.28
C PRO A 671 18.02 15.60 23.37
N TYR A 672 16.73 15.32 23.43
CA TYR A 672 16.06 14.46 22.44
C TYR A 672 16.29 15.03 21.05
N VAL A 673 16.60 14.14 20.11
CA VAL A 673 16.64 14.50 18.69
C VAL A 673 15.22 14.78 18.23
N ILE A 674 15.01 15.90 17.56
CA ILE A 674 13.71 16.26 16.98
C ILE A 674 13.74 15.88 15.49
N TYR A 675 12.70 15.18 15.04
CA TYR A 675 12.48 14.83 13.63
C TYR A 675 11.20 15.48 13.15
N ILE A 676 11.22 16.08 11.95
CA ILE A 676 10.01 16.64 11.34
C ILE A 676 9.85 16.15 9.90
N TRP A 677 8.63 15.92 9.49
CA TRP A 677 8.23 16.06 8.11
C TRP A 677 7.74 17.50 7.93
N GLY A 678 8.52 18.28 7.25
CA GLY A 678 8.29 19.73 7.22
C GLY A 678 9.30 20.45 6.38
N LYS A 679 9.43 21.74 6.67
CA LYS A 679 10.31 22.65 5.95
C LYS A 679 10.99 23.63 6.91
N PRO A 680 12.29 23.50 7.20
CA PRO A 680 13.06 24.51 7.88
C PRO A 680 13.09 25.83 7.07
N LYS A 681 13.42 26.93 7.73
CA LYS A 681 13.59 28.23 7.05
C LYS A 681 14.79 28.20 6.11
N GLY A 682 14.58 28.61 4.87
CA GLY A 682 15.59 28.60 3.82
C GLY A 682 15.52 27.37 2.93
N GLU A 683 14.79 26.33 3.33
CA GLU A 683 14.51 25.17 2.48
C GLU A 683 13.29 25.44 1.61
N GLU A 684 13.32 24.97 0.37
CA GLU A 684 12.20 25.14 -0.58
C GLU A 684 11.25 23.94 -0.59
N GLU A 685 11.72 22.74 -0.23
CA GLU A 685 10.99 21.50 -0.32
C GLU A 685 10.59 20.92 1.03
N LEU A 686 9.46 20.26 1.06
CA LEU A 686 9.08 19.38 2.18
C LEU A 686 10.00 18.16 2.21
N GLY A 687 10.36 17.75 3.42
CA GLY A 687 11.22 16.58 3.59
C GLY A 687 11.28 16.13 5.03
N LEU A 688 12.04 15.05 5.24
CA LEU A 688 12.37 14.54 6.55
C LEU A 688 13.66 15.25 7.03
N TYR A 689 13.54 15.98 8.13
CA TYR A 689 14.67 16.72 8.73
C TYR A 689 14.84 16.35 10.19
N TRP A 690 16.07 16.48 10.69
CA TRP A 690 16.37 16.31 12.12
C TRP A 690 17.14 17.49 12.71
N SER A 691 17.02 17.64 14.03
CA SER A 691 17.73 18.61 14.83
C SER A 691 18.23 17.97 16.13
N GLU A 692 19.50 18.19 16.47
CA GLU A 692 20.15 17.75 17.71
C GLU A 692 20.28 18.85 18.76
N ASP A 693 19.83 20.08 18.45
CA ASP A 693 20.05 21.29 19.23
C ASP A 693 18.75 22.04 19.56
N GLU A 694 17.67 21.27 19.82
CA GLU A 694 16.33 21.77 20.16
C GLU A 694 15.70 22.65 19.05
N GLY A 695 15.97 22.32 17.79
CA GLY A 695 15.37 22.98 16.65
C GLY A 695 16.07 24.26 16.23
N LYS A 696 17.29 24.54 16.67
CA LYS A 696 18.07 25.72 16.24
C LYS A 696 18.63 25.52 14.85
N THR A 697 19.15 24.33 14.56
CA THR A 697 19.68 23.95 13.24
C THR A 697 19.05 22.64 12.76
N TRP A 698 18.98 22.47 11.43
CA TRP A 698 18.32 21.32 10.79
C TRP A 698 19.19 20.76 9.68
N SER A 699 19.18 19.44 9.55
CA SER A 699 19.79 18.73 8.43
C SER A 699 18.75 17.84 7.76
N ARG A 700 18.74 17.80 6.43
CA ARG A 700 17.84 16.91 5.65
C ARG A 700 18.30 15.47 5.80
N ILE A 701 17.36 14.55 6.01
CA ILE A 701 17.57 13.11 6.13
C ILE A 701 17.37 12.41 4.81
N ASN A 702 16.20 12.59 4.18
CA ASN A 702 15.86 11.97 2.92
C ASN A 702 16.43 12.73 1.71
N ASP A 703 16.65 12.01 0.61
CA ASP A 703 17.06 12.57 -0.68
C ASP A 703 16.01 12.31 -1.76
N GLU A 704 16.32 12.65 -3.02
CA GLU A 704 15.40 12.51 -4.16
C GLU A 704 15.10 11.05 -4.51
N LEU A 705 15.97 10.11 -4.13
CA LEU A 705 15.77 8.66 -4.34
C LEU A 705 15.01 8.00 -3.18
N HIS A 706 14.78 8.72 -2.08
CA HIS A 706 14.19 8.20 -0.84
C HIS A 706 13.07 9.14 -0.34
N GLN A 707 12.04 9.29 -1.14
CA GLN A 707 10.87 10.15 -0.86
C GLN A 707 9.70 9.36 -0.21
N PHE A 708 9.56 8.05 -0.51
CA PHE A 708 8.60 7.09 0.06
C PHE A 708 7.12 7.50 -0.01
N GLY A 709 6.74 8.44 -0.85
CA GLY A 709 5.40 9.02 -0.90
C GLY A 709 5.07 9.94 0.28
N GLY A 710 6.05 10.31 1.09
CA GLY A 710 5.87 11.07 2.33
C GLY A 710 5.14 10.30 3.43
N PRO A 711 4.86 10.92 4.58
CA PRO A 711 4.05 10.31 5.64
C PRO A 711 2.65 9.96 5.13
N GLY A 712 2.34 8.68 5.09
CA GLY A 712 1.08 8.15 4.57
C GLY A 712 -0.04 8.16 5.62
N ASN A 713 -0.85 7.11 5.62
CA ASN A 713 -2.10 7.02 6.37
C ASN A 713 -2.02 7.36 7.86
N GLY A 714 -0.96 6.94 8.55
CA GLY A 714 -0.72 7.30 9.96
C GLY A 714 -0.24 8.74 10.15
N GLY A 715 0.35 9.34 9.12
CA GLY A 715 0.85 10.72 9.13
C GLY A 715 1.94 10.96 10.18
N PHE A 716 2.63 9.90 10.66
CA PHE A 716 3.61 10.04 11.74
C PHE A 716 5.05 10.05 11.24
N VAL A 717 5.86 10.81 11.96
CA VAL A 717 7.31 10.69 12.08
C VAL A 717 7.60 10.38 13.54
N HIS A 718 8.46 9.41 13.82
CA HIS A 718 8.79 8.97 15.18
C HIS A 718 10.29 8.65 15.30
N GLY A 719 11.00 9.20 16.29
CA GLY A 719 12.36 8.80 16.58
C GLY A 719 12.41 7.53 17.45
N ASP A 720 13.46 6.75 17.32
CA ASP A 720 13.70 5.60 18.17
C ASP A 720 14.20 6.06 19.57
N PHE A 721 13.60 5.54 20.62
CA PHE A 721 14.05 5.83 21.99
C PHE A 721 15.20 4.93 22.47
N ASN A 722 15.57 3.90 21.69
CA ASN A 722 16.64 2.97 22.04
C ASN A 722 17.90 3.17 21.19
N THR A 723 17.73 3.68 19.94
CA THR A 723 18.80 3.86 18.97
C THR A 723 18.92 5.33 18.60
N TYR A 724 20.06 5.95 18.92
CA TYR A 724 20.35 7.32 18.49
C TYR A 724 20.44 7.40 16.95
N GLY A 725 19.84 8.45 16.41
CA GLY A 725 19.88 8.73 14.96
C GLY A 725 18.97 7.85 14.13
N ARG A 726 18.09 7.03 14.74
CA ARG A 726 17.05 6.28 14.03
C ARG A 726 15.73 7.02 14.04
N VAL A 727 15.13 7.13 12.85
CA VAL A 727 13.81 7.73 12.66
C VAL A 727 12.91 6.77 11.88
N TYR A 728 11.63 6.74 12.21
CA TYR A 728 10.56 6.00 11.53
C TYR A 728 9.58 6.97 10.89
N MET A 729 9.02 6.57 9.76
CA MET A 729 7.95 7.30 9.09
C MET A 729 6.91 6.33 8.53
N SER A 730 5.63 6.67 8.70
CA SER A 730 4.54 5.95 8.03
C SER A 730 4.58 6.18 6.52
N THR A 731 3.99 5.26 5.75
CA THR A 731 3.81 5.41 4.30
C THR A 731 2.37 5.15 3.90
N VAL A 732 2.05 5.24 2.61
CA VAL A 732 0.72 4.88 2.09
C VAL A 732 0.49 3.37 2.18
N GLY A 733 1.43 2.57 1.68
CA GLY A 733 1.31 1.11 1.61
C GLY A 733 2.67 0.41 1.49
N MET A 734 3.77 1.11 1.80
CA MET A 734 5.12 0.56 1.81
C MET A 734 5.59 0.20 3.23
N GLY A 735 4.64 -0.03 4.16
CA GLY A 735 4.95 -0.28 5.56
C GLY A 735 5.49 0.95 6.29
N ILE A 736 6.29 0.71 7.32
CA ILE A 736 7.00 1.74 8.08
C ILE A 736 8.43 1.78 7.55
N VAL A 737 8.85 2.92 7.02
CA VAL A 737 10.25 3.13 6.64
C VAL A 737 11.05 3.65 7.83
N TYR A 738 12.34 3.32 7.87
CA TYR A 738 13.27 3.89 8.84
C TYR A 738 14.53 4.42 8.15
N GLY A 739 15.15 5.42 8.77
CA GLY A 739 16.47 5.92 8.42
C GLY A 739 17.40 5.82 9.62
N ASP A 740 18.59 5.26 9.42
CA ASP A 740 19.67 5.17 10.40
C ASP A 740 20.79 6.12 10.02
N VAL A 741 21.27 6.92 10.98
CA VAL A 741 22.47 7.74 10.76
C VAL A 741 23.68 6.82 10.52
N LYS A 742 24.44 7.07 9.46
CA LYS A 742 25.69 6.34 9.16
C LYS A 742 26.72 6.61 10.24
N GLN A 743 27.30 5.58 10.80
CA GLN A 743 28.34 5.66 11.83
C GLN A 743 29.70 5.98 11.21
#